data_257f7c16d729ac840eb29c40352d20d8
#
_entry.id   257f7c16d729ac840eb29c40352d20d8
#
_cell.length_a   1.000
_cell.length_b   1.000
_cell.length_c   1.000
_cell.angle_alpha   90.00
_cell.angle_beta   90.00
_cell.angle_gamma   90.00
#
_symmetry.space_group_name_H-M   'P 1'
#
loop_
_entity.id
_entity.type
_entity.pdbx_description
1 polymer ?
#
loop_
_entity_poly.entity_id
_entity_poly.type
_entity_poly.pdbx_seq_one_letter_code
_entity_poly.pdbx_strand_id
1 'polypeptide(L)'
;LLQVEHQYSQKLKVTVVRAEKVTKGSTLGDFLDTPDPYVELFIPTTPDSRKRTRHIDNDINPIWNETFEFILDPNQENTLELTLMDANYVMDETLGTASYSIAKLKVGQPEVVPFPIGKLTKVYLEMSLEVCLLTCPFSMALCDQEKLFRQTRRDRVMLGIKKLLNMEKGQHLPTSLREVPTIAIVGSGGGFRAMVCFSGVMKALYESGVLDCATYVAGLSGSTWYMSALYSHPEFPKGKGPGEINQELMRCVSSNPLRLLLPQNIKRYIKALWRKKAAGQPVTFTDIFGMLIGETLMPGRMDFKLSHMQKTVSEGQSPMPLFTCLHVKPDVSELMFADWVEFTPYEIGMAKYGTFMSPGLFGSKFFMGSVVRQYEENPLHFLMGVWGSAFSILFNRVMGVKGTTGGSTMEEELEQIKPQHIVGEETQENEDEPRKAGGTENQEAEEELQRNAQASWTSRMFTSLVGESTLFNTREGRAGKVHNFMLGLNLNSSMPFSPFNNRSYTHHNLEEEQDAVTDPDEFDRIYEPLDVKSKKIHIVDSGLTYNLPYPLILRPQRGVDLIISFDFSARPSDSSPPFKELLLAEKWARMNKLPFPKIDPKVFDREGLKECYVFKPRKEDKCCPTVIHFVLANINFREFKAPGVPRETDKEKEFGDFDVFDDPESPYSTFNFQYSNQAFTRLHDLMEFNTLNNIEVIKDAIMDSISQRRENPSRCSVSISLNEIENKKFLKRNISSAKLPI
;
A
#
# COMPACT_ATOMS: atom_id res chain seq x y z
N LEU A 1 -18.50 4.05 18.88
CA LEU A 1 -18.77 4.82 17.66
C LEU A 1 -17.67 5.85 17.49
N LEU A 2 -16.72 5.59 16.59
CA LEU A 2 -15.87 6.62 16.07
C LEU A 2 -16.76 7.64 15.36
N GLN A 3 -17.05 8.75 16.00
CA GLN A 3 -17.47 9.93 15.30
C GLN A 3 -16.22 10.59 14.73
N VAL A 4 -15.92 10.27 13.48
CA VAL A 4 -15.12 11.21 12.68
C VAL A 4 -16.04 12.41 12.51
N GLU A 5 -15.76 13.49 13.22
CA GLU A 5 -16.44 14.73 12.95
C GLU A 5 -16.02 15.16 11.56
N HIS A 6 -16.96 15.10 10.63
CA HIS A 6 -16.79 15.66 9.29
C HIS A 6 -16.74 17.18 9.41
N GLN A 7 -15.57 17.74 9.64
CA GLN A 7 -15.36 19.15 9.45
C GLN A 7 -15.22 19.38 7.95
N TYR A 8 -16.13 20.18 7.42
CA TYR A 8 -16.06 20.58 6.03
C TYR A 8 -14.85 21.50 5.85
N SER A 9 -13.94 21.14 4.95
CA SER A 9 -12.91 22.06 4.49
C SER A 9 -13.54 23.16 3.64
N GLN A 10 -12.90 24.31 3.59
CA GLN A 10 -13.30 25.39 2.70
C GLN A 10 -12.31 25.46 1.53
N LYS A 11 -12.81 25.77 0.35
CA LYS A 11 -12.03 25.98 -0.86
C LYS A 11 -12.05 27.45 -1.20
N LEU A 12 -10.89 28.07 -1.11
CA LEU A 12 -10.68 29.43 -1.60
C LEU A 12 -10.19 29.38 -3.04
N LYS A 13 -10.91 30.00 -3.95
CA LYS A 13 -10.52 30.23 -5.32
C LYS A 13 -10.08 31.67 -5.48
N VAL A 14 -8.85 31.89 -5.93
CA VAL A 14 -8.25 33.22 -6.12
C VAL A 14 -7.86 33.36 -7.58
N THR A 15 -8.47 34.31 -8.28
CA THR A 15 -8.05 34.70 -9.63
C THR A 15 -7.24 35.97 -9.54
N VAL A 16 -5.98 35.94 -9.91
CA VAL A 16 -5.16 37.14 -10.08
C VAL A 16 -5.53 37.77 -11.40
N VAL A 17 -6.33 38.83 -11.35
CA VAL A 17 -6.91 39.45 -12.55
C VAL A 17 -5.89 40.31 -13.28
N ARG A 18 -5.43 41.36 -12.59
CA ARG A 18 -4.54 42.40 -13.17
C ARG A 18 -3.89 43.24 -12.11
N ALA A 19 -2.87 44.00 -12.50
CA ALA A 19 -2.40 45.14 -11.68
C ALA A 19 -2.40 46.45 -12.49
N GLU A 20 -2.34 47.55 -11.77
CA GLU A 20 -2.27 48.88 -12.33
C GLU A 20 -1.09 49.66 -11.72
N LYS A 21 -0.37 50.36 -12.60
CA LYS A 21 0.71 51.28 -12.23
C LYS A 21 1.80 50.61 -11.41
N VAL A 22 2.27 49.42 -11.90
CA VAL A 22 3.39 48.72 -11.28
C VAL A 22 4.64 49.59 -11.37
N THR A 23 5.34 49.77 -10.25
CA THR A 23 6.54 50.62 -10.14
C THR A 23 7.57 49.97 -9.24
N LYS A 24 8.86 50.18 -9.55
CA LYS A 24 9.99 49.79 -8.70
C LYS A 24 10.18 50.70 -7.49
N GLY A 25 9.32 51.71 -7.34
CA GLY A 25 9.30 52.59 -6.19
C GLY A 25 10.27 53.78 -6.22
N SER A 26 11.04 53.93 -7.32
CA SER A 26 11.89 55.10 -7.56
C SER A 26 11.69 55.63 -8.96
N THR A 27 11.62 56.95 -9.15
CA THR A 27 11.48 57.57 -10.45
C THR A 27 12.66 57.30 -11.39
N LEU A 28 13.84 57.02 -10.86
CA LEU A 28 15.03 56.69 -11.61
C LEU A 28 15.01 55.20 -12.04
N GLY A 29 14.53 54.31 -11.16
CA GLY A 29 14.36 52.86 -11.44
C GLY A 29 13.31 52.63 -12.52
N ASP A 30 12.15 53.25 -12.40
CA ASP A 30 11.04 53.15 -13.37
C ASP A 30 11.40 53.73 -14.76
N PHE A 31 12.40 54.66 -14.82
CA PHE A 31 12.88 55.23 -16.08
C PHE A 31 13.93 54.38 -16.76
N LEU A 32 14.69 53.62 -15.99
CA LEU A 32 15.81 52.79 -16.53
C LEU A 32 15.38 51.40 -16.96
N ASP A 33 14.32 50.86 -16.30
CA ASP A 33 13.88 49.50 -16.53
C ASP A 33 12.41 49.35 -16.18
N THR A 34 11.63 48.83 -17.14
CA THR A 34 10.20 48.53 -16.90
C THR A 34 10.08 47.16 -16.24
N PRO A 35 9.36 47.01 -15.15
CA PRO A 35 9.27 45.73 -14.45
C PRO A 35 8.61 44.61 -15.27
N ASP A 36 9.06 43.36 -15.02
CA ASP A 36 8.49 42.12 -15.49
C ASP A 36 7.64 41.47 -14.38
N PRO A 37 6.43 42.02 -14.08
CA PRO A 37 5.73 41.71 -12.85
C PRO A 37 5.09 40.29 -12.85
N TYR A 38 5.14 39.65 -11.68
CA TYR A 38 4.33 38.50 -11.33
C TYR A 38 3.88 38.58 -9.88
N VAL A 39 2.84 37.78 -9.54
CA VAL A 39 2.25 37.77 -8.20
C VAL A 39 2.51 36.43 -7.56
N GLU A 40 3.03 36.44 -6.33
CA GLU A 40 3.05 35.29 -5.45
C GLU A 40 1.92 35.39 -4.42
N LEU A 41 1.20 34.30 -4.24
CA LEU A 41 0.16 34.11 -3.24
C LEU A 41 0.64 33.11 -2.19
N PHE A 42 0.50 33.44 -0.92
CA PHE A 42 0.93 32.58 0.18
C PHE A 42 -0.14 32.50 1.27
N ILE A 43 -0.50 31.28 1.68
CA ILE A 43 -1.37 31.03 2.83
C ILE A 43 -0.67 30.02 3.74
N PRO A 44 -0.08 30.43 4.89
CA PRO A 44 0.76 29.58 5.74
C PRO A 44 0.04 28.33 6.29
N THR A 45 -1.28 28.43 6.49
CA THR A 45 -2.12 27.38 7.08
C THR A 45 -2.47 26.24 6.10
N THR A 46 -2.10 26.35 4.82
CA THR A 46 -2.41 25.36 3.80
C THR A 46 -1.17 24.51 3.44
N PRO A 47 -1.34 23.25 3.07
CA PRO A 47 -0.20 22.37 2.72
C PRO A 47 0.49 22.76 1.41
N ASP A 48 -0.22 23.34 0.47
CA ASP A 48 0.30 23.85 -0.82
C ASP A 48 0.24 25.38 -0.79
N SER A 49 1.00 25.92 0.15
CA SER A 49 0.84 27.28 0.67
C SER A 49 1.19 28.38 -0.33
N ARG A 50 2.07 28.13 -1.32
CA ARG A 50 2.55 29.13 -2.28
C ARG A 50 2.07 28.82 -3.68
N LYS A 51 1.60 29.87 -4.38
CA LYS A 51 1.22 29.85 -5.79
C LYS A 51 1.78 31.11 -6.43
N ARG A 52 2.12 31.06 -7.72
CA ARG A 52 2.55 32.27 -8.46
C ARG A 52 1.98 32.27 -9.86
N THR A 53 1.80 33.50 -10.40
CA THR A 53 1.46 33.71 -11.81
C THR A 53 2.71 33.58 -12.69
N ARG A 54 2.50 33.49 -14.00
CA ARG A 54 3.59 33.81 -14.95
C ARG A 54 4.00 35.29 -14.77
N HIS A 55 5.21 35.65 -15.15
CA HIS A 55 5.61 37.05 -15.33
C HIS A 55 5.08 37.59 -16.67
N ILE A 56 4.90 38.88 -16.75
CA ILE A 56 4.54 39.59 -17.98
C ILE A 56 5.68 40.55 -18.29
N ASP A 57 6.32 40.39 -19.44
CA ASP A 57 7.50 41.15 -19.80
C ASP A 57 7.17 42.65 -20.02
N ASN A 58 7.91 43.53 -19.36
CA ASN A 58 7.89 44.97 -19.57
C ASN A 58 6.50 45.61 -19.53
N ASP A 59 5.66 45.27 -18.56
CA ASP A 59 4.28 45.78 -18.47
C ASP A 59 3.95 46.37 -17.09
N ILE A 60 3.65 47.67 -17.02
CA ILE A 60 3.21 48.35 -15.82
C ILE A 60 1.71 48.14 -15.49
N ASN A 61 0.93 47.56 -16.39
CA ASN A 61 -0.49 47.26 -16.20
C ASN A 61 -0.81 45.80 -16.60
N PRO A 62 -0.11 44.82 -16.05
CA PRO A 62 -0.19 43.42 -16.48
C PRO A 62 -1.58 42.82 -16.23
N ILE A 63 -1.98 41.91 -17.15
CA ILE A 63 -3.21 41.14 -17.05
C ILE A 63 -2.83 39.67 -17.05
N TRP A 64 -3.08 38.99 -15.91
CA TRP A 64 -2.77 37.56 -15.76
C TRP A 64 -3.99 36.67 -16.02
N ASN A 65 -5.12 36.95 -15.37
CA ASN A 65 -6.34 36.13 -15.35
C ASN A 65 -6.04 34.66 -14.99
N GLU A 66 -5.14 34.46 -14.03
CA GLU A 66 -4.74 33.14 -13.57
C GLU A 66 -5.45 32.79 -12.25
N THR A 67 -6.01 31.59 -12.19
CA THR A 67 -6.80 31.12 -11.04
C THR A 67 -6.03 30.07 -10.25
N PHE A 68 -6.03 30.21 -8.92
CA PHE A 68 -5.43 29.30 -7.97
C PHE A 68 -6.46 28.84 -6.95
N GLU A 69 -6.31 27.63 -6.44
CA GLU A 69 -7.19 27.05 -5.43
C GLU A 69 -6.39 26.68 -4.18
N PHE A 70 -6.95 27.00 -3.00
CA PHE A 70 -6.41 26.64 -1.69
C PHE A 70 -7.48 25.93 -0.88
N ILE A 71 -7.11 24.82 -0.21
CA ILE A 71 -7.98 24.14 0.75
C ILE A 71 -7.66 24.64 2.14
N LEU A 72 -8.66 25.17 2.82
CA LEU A 72 -8.54 25.85 4.11
C LEU A 72 -9.16 25.02 5.23
N ASP A 73 -8.52 25.04 6.40
CA ASP A 73 -9.14 24.63 7.65
C ASP A 73 -9.94 25.82 8.23
N PRO A 74 -11.28 25.72 8.33
CA PRO A 74 -12.10 26.82 8.82
C PRO A 74 -11.89 27.11 10.31
N ASN A 75 -11.20 26.24 11.07
CA ASN A 75 -10.88 26.45 12.49
C ASN A 75 -9.58 27.25 12.70
N GLN A 76 -8.85 27.55 11.64
CA GLN A 76 -7.63 28.34 11.69
C GLN A 76 -7.88 29.76 11.17
N GLU A 77 -7.08 30.71 11.67
CA GLU A 77 -7.06 32.05 11.08
C GLU A 77 -6.29 32.01 9.76
N ASN A 78 -7.05 32.03 8.67
CA ASN A 78 -6.47 31.99 7.34
C ASN A 78 -6.22 33.41 6.82
N THR A 79 -4.98 33.72 6.52
CA THR A 79 -4.57 35.02 5.93
C THR A 79 -3.88 34.76 4.59
N LEU A 80 -4.38 35.42 3.55
CA LEU A 80 -3.73 35.47 2.25
C LEU A 80 -2.68 36.56 2.23
N GLU A 81 -1.44 36.19 1.99
CA GLU A 81 -0.34 37.12 1.73
C GLU A 81 -0.11 37.19 0.23
N LEU A 82 -0.02 38.39 -0.29
CA LEU A 82 0.29 38.69 -1.69
C LEU A 82 1.62 39.39 -1.76
N THR A 83 2.54 38.90 -2.58
CA THR A 83 3.81 39.56 -2.91
C THR A 83 3.84 39.84 -4.41
N LEU A 84 4.04 41.09 -4.76
CA LEU A 84 4.29 41.51 -6.13
C LEU A 84 5.80 41.48 -6.37
N MET A 85 6.22 40.78 -7.39
CA MET A 85 7.62 40.54 -7.73
C MET A 85 7.95 41.09 -9.12
N ASP A 86 9.20 41.39 -9.33
CA ASP A 86 9.80 41.70 -10.62
C ASP A 86 10.77 40.56 -11.01
N ALA A 87 10.55 39.93 -12.15
CA ALA A 87 11.36 38.83 -12.62
C ALA A 87 12.66 39.33 -13.25
N ASN A 88 13.80 38.97 -12.69
CA ASN A 88 15.12 39.37 -13.17
C ASN A 88 16.00 38.16 -13.50
N TYR A 89 16.98 38.33 -14.39
CA TYR A 89 17.89 37.28 -14.84
C TYR A 89 18.70 36.62 -13.70
N VAL A 90 19.07 37.41 -12.69
CA VAL A 90 19.96 36.94 -11.60
C VAL A 90 19.16 36.63 -10.35
N MET A 91 18.33 37.55 -9.92
CA MET A 91 17.51 37.41 -8.70
C MET A 91 16.28 38.31 -8.81
N ASP A 92 15.10 37.71 -8.57
CA ASP A 92 13.83 38.43 -8.62
C ASP A 92 13.76 39.46 -7.50
N GLU A 93 13.15 40.63 -7.75
CA GLU A 93 13.02 41.71 -6.80
C GLU A 93 11.58 41.83 -6.26
N THR A 94 11.45 42.05 -4.94
CA THR A 94 10.15 42.25 -4.31
C THR A 94 9.72 43.70 -4.48
N LEU A 95 8.65 43.97 -5.21
CA LEU A 95 8.05 45.28 -5.37
C LEU A 95 7.17 45.69 -4.18
N GLY A 96 6.62 44.74 -3.47
CA GLY A 96 5.91 44.93 -2.23
C GLY A 96 4.92 43.84 -1.86
N THR A 97 4.39 43.94 -0.65
CA THR A 97 3.52 42.90 -0.06
C THR A 97 2.21 43.48 0.45
N ALA A 98 1.16 42.67 0.46
CA ALA A 98 -0.12 43.00 1.10
C ALA A 98 -0.73 41.74 1.70
N SER A 99 -1.58 41.86 2.70
CA SER A 99 -2.25 40.74 3.35
C SER A 99 -3.77 40.97 3.46
N TYR A 100 -4.52 39.88 3.48
CA TYR A 100 -5.97 39.88 3.56
C TYR A 100 -6.48 38.73 4.42
N SER A 101 -7.29 39.01 5.44
CA SER A 101 -7.94 37.97 6.25
C SER A 101 -9.12 37.39 5.51
N ILE A 102 -9.05 36.07 5.25
CA ILE A 102 -10.07 35.32 4.48
C ILE A 102 -11.42 35.29 5.23
N ALA A 103 -11.41 35.46 6.55
CA ALA A 103 -12.65 35.55 7.36
C ALA A 103 -13.58 36.70 6.93
N LYS A 104 -13.11 37.65 6.14
CA LYS A 104 -13.93 38.75 5.58
C LYS A 104 -14.77 38.32 4.39
N LEU A 105 -14.41 37.21 3.71
CA LEU A 105 -15.14 36.70 2.54
C LEU A 105 -16.41 35.97 2.98
N LYS A 106 -17.47 36.16 2.20
CA LYS A 106 -18.73 35.42 2.39
C LYS A 106 -18.74 34.15 1.53
N VAL A 107 -19.12 33.05 2.14
CA VAL A 107 -19.24 31.77 1.42
C VAL A 107 -20.25 31.89 0.26
N GLY A 108 -19.85 31.43 -0.93
CA GLY A 108 -20.69 31.42 -2.12
C GLY A 108 -20.82 32.79 -2.84
N GLN A 109 -20.14 33.84 -2.38
CA GLN A 109 -20.17 35.16 -3.03
C GLN A 109 -18.77 35.53 -3.53
N PRO A 110 -18.53 35.56 -4.86
CA PRO A 110 -17.26 36.07 -5.39
C PRO A 110 -17.15 37.58 -5.15
N GLU A 111 -15.96 38.03 -4.76
CA GLU A 111 -15.64 39.43 -4.47
C GLU A 111 -14.33 39.81 -5.16
N VAL A 112 -14.30 40.99 -5.79
CA VAL A 112 -13.06 41.57 -6.34
C VAL A 112 -12.46 42.54 -5.35
N VAL A 113 -11.29 42.19 -4.83
CA VAL A 113 -10.58 42.94 -3.78
C VAL A 113 -9.33 43.61 -4.38
N PRO A 114 -9.20 44.94 -4.29
CA PRO A 114 -7.97 45.64 -4.64
C PRO A 114 -6.95 45.57 -3.50
N PHE A 115 -5.74 45.17 -3.81
CA PHE A 115 -4.58 45.11 -2.91
C PHE A 115 -3.65 46.26 -3.22
N PRO A 116 -3.59 47.28 -2.37
CA PRO A 116 -2.65 48.39 -2.55
C PRO A 116 -1.21 47.95 -2.23
N ILE A 117 -0.30 48.15 -3.16
CA ILE A 117 1.12 47.91 -3.02
C ILE A 117 1.83 49.28 -3.07
N GLY A 118 2.40 49.70 -1.95
CA GLY A 118 2.97 51.05 -1.83
C GLY A 118 1.93 52.17 -2.05
N LYS A 119 2.30 53.22 -2.79
CA LYS A 119 1.45 54.44 -2.96
C LYS A 119 0.64 54.43 -4.27
N LEU A 120 1.11 53.75 -5.31
CA LEU A 120 0.59 53.89 -6.68
C LEU A 120 0.03 52.58 -7.24
N THR A 121 0.65 51.46 -6.94
CA THR A 121 0.33 50.14 -7.51
C THR A 121 -0.90 49.54 -6.82
N LYS A 122 -1.79 48.94 -7.60
CA LYS A 122 -2.91 48.15 -7.10
C LYS A 122 -2.98 46.83 -7.85
N VAL A 123 -3.04 45.70 -7.11
CA VAL A 123 -3.29 44.37 -7.65
C VAL A 123 -4.74 43.99 -7.39
N TYR A 124 -5.45 43.45 -8.38
CA TYR A 124 -6.86 43.07 -8.26
C TYR A 124 -6.99 41.56 -8.25
N LEU A 125 -7.52 41.02 -7.15
CA LEU A 125 -7.85 39.61 -7.01
C LEU A 125 -9.36 39.43 -6.99
N GLU A 126 -9.87 38.52 -7.76
CA GLU A 126 -11.23 37.98 -7.60
C GLU A 126 -11.15 36.74 -6.71
N MET A 127 -11.85 36.72 -5.60
CA MET A 127 -11.83 35.67 -4.60
C MET A 127 -13.23 35.13 -4.34
N SER A 128 -13.36 33.80 -4.28
CA SER A 128 -14.58 33.12 -3.85
C SER A 128 -14.28 32.01 -2.87
N LEU A 129 -15.14 31.88 -1.86
CA LEU A 129 -15.03 30.86 -0.81
C LEU A 129 -16.19 29.87 -0.96
N GLU A 130 -15.87 28.60 -1.10
CA GLU A 130 -16.82 27.49 -1.27
C GLU A 130 -16.64 26.45 -0.16
N VAL A 131 -17.71 25.74 0.21
CA VAL A 131 -17.62 24.57 1.12
C VAL A 131 -17.27 23.36 0.28
N CYS A 132 -16.18 22.67 0.63
CA CYS A 132 -15.78 21.45 -0.05
C CYS A 132 -16.53 20.24 0.49
N LEU A 133 -17.03 19.41 -0.45
CA LEU A 133 -17.40 18.03 -0.13
C LEU A 133 -16.15 17.19 -0.06
N LEU A 134 -16.03 16.33 0.96
CA LEU A 134 -14.90 15.44 1.16
C LEU A 134 -14.75 14.48 -0.03
N THR A 135 -13.58 14.41 -0.63
CA THR A 135 -13.26 13.45 -1.71
C THR A 135 -12.82 12.08 -1.18
N CYS A 136 -12.44 12.00 0.10
CA CYS A 136 -12.18 10.74 0.80
C CYS A 136 -13.35 10.47 1.75
N PRO A 137 -14.34 9.64 1.38
CA PRO A 137 -15.41 9.27 2.29
C PRO A 137 -14.85 8.42 3.43
N PHE A 138 -15.06 8.83 4.67
CA PHE A 138 -14.82 7.99 5.83
C PHE A 138 -15.90 6.92 5.88
N SER A 139 -15.52 5.70 5.62
CA SER A 139 -16.46 4.58 5.66
C SER A 139 -15.76 3.31 6.14
N MET A 140 -16.40 2.63 7.08
CA MET A 140 -15.99 1.27 7.46
C MET A 140 -16.52 0.23 6.48
N ALA A 141 -17.49 0.58 5.63
CA ALA A 141 -18.04 -0.31 4.63
C ALA A 141 -17.04 -0.55 3.51
N LEU A 142 -17.17 -1.68 2.83
CA LEU A 142 -16.49 -1.92 1.55
C LEU A 142 -17.00 -0.94 0.50
N CYS A 143 -16.16 -0.56 -0.46
CA CYS A 143 -16.59 0.27 -1.59
C CYS A 143 -17.66 -0.45 -2.43
N ASP A 144 -18.42 0.31 -3.20
CA ASP A 144 -19.52 -0.25 -3.98
C ASP A 144 -19.04 -1.20 -5.09
N GLN A 145 -17.84 -0.95 -5.63
CA GLN A 145 -17.21 -1.84 -6.60
C GLN A 145 -16.85 -3.20 -5.99
N GLU A 146 -16.28 -3.24 -4.77
CA GLU A 146 -16.02 -4.51 -4.07
C GLU A 146 -17.32 -5.23 -3.72
N LYS A 147 -18.37 -4.51 -3.30
CA LYS A 147 -19.69 -5.09 -3.05
C LYS A 147 -20.26 -5.74 -4.31
N LEU A 148 -20.19 -5.05 -5.44
CA LEU A 148 -20.64 -5.56 -6.75
C LEU A 148 -19.80 -6.79 -7.17
N PHE A 149 -18.47 -6.70 -7.06
CA PHE A 149 -17.58 -7.83 -7.31
C PHE A 149 -18.00 -9.06 -6.50
N ARG A 150 -18.24 -8.90 -5.19
CA ARG A 150 -18.65 -10.01 -4.31
C ARG A 150 -19.96 -10.65 -4.74
N GLN A 151 -20.92 -9.86 -5.19
CA GLN A 151 -22.19 -10.40 -5.72
C GLN A 151 -21.93 -11.24 -6.96
N THR A 152 -21.24 -10.69 -7.95
CA THR A 152 -20.92 -11.38 -9.21
C THR A 152 -20.04 -12.61 -8.98
N ARG A 153 -19.03 -12.50 -8.10
CA ARG A 153 -18.13 -13.61 -7.78
C ARG A 153 -18.83 -14.77 -7.08
N ARG A 154 -19.83 -14.50 -6.24
CA ARG A 154 -20.57 -15.52 -5.49
C ARG A 154 -21.29 -16.50 -6.41
N ASP A 155 -21.85 -16.04 -7.52
CA ASP A 155 -22.47 -16.92 -8.52
C ASP A 155 -21.44 -17.87 -9.12
N ARG A 156 -20.24 -17.38 -9.47
CA ARG A 156 -19.14 -18.20 -10.00
C ARG A 156 -18.59 -19.17 -8.97
N VAL A 157 -18.44 -18.74 -7.72
CA VAL A 157 -18.02 -19.59 -6.60
C VAL A 157 -19.02 -20.73 -6.40
N MET A 158 -20.32 -20.46 -6.47
CA MET A 158 -21.34 -21.52 -6.41
C MET A 158 -21.17 -22.58 -7.51
N LEU A 159 -20.90 -22.15 -8.73
CA LEU A 159 -20.63 -23.07 -9.86
C LEU A 159 -19.30 -23.82 -9.65
N GLY A 160 -18.25 -23.13 -9.19
CA GLY A 160 -16.96 -23.74 -8.88
C GLY A 160 -17.07 -24.84 -7.81
N ILE A 161 -17.79 -24.56 -6.72
CA ILE A 161 -18.04 -25.54 -5.65
C ILE A 161 -18.81 -26.76 -6.17
N LYS A 162 -19.85 -26.55 -6.98
CA LYS A 162 -20.62 -27.66 -7.58
C LYS A 162 -19.75 -28.52 -8.48
N LYS A 163 -18.84 -27.90 -9.24
CA LYS A 163 -17.89 -28.62 -10.09
C LYS A 163 -16.86 -29.37 -9.27
N LEU A 164 -16.28 -28.72 -8.24
CA LEU A 164 -15.23 -29.29 -7.40
C LEU A 164 -15.72 -30.50 -6.59
N LEU A 165 -16.91 -30.42 -6.01
CA LEU A 165 -17.46 -31.47 -5.13
C LEU A 165 -18.17 -32.61 -5.88
N ASN A 166 -18.24 -32.58 -7.21
CA ASN A 166 -18.99 -33.50 -8.07
C ASN A 166 -20.46 -33.66 -7.63
N MET A 167 -21.41 -33.62 -8.56
CA MET A 167 -22.84 -33.65 -8.29
C MET A 167 -23.33 -34.88 -7.50
N GLU A 168 -22.49 -35.88 -7.28
CA GLU A 168 -22.81 -37.13 -6.56
C GLU A 168 -22.98 -36.93 -5.04
N LYS A 169 -22.42 -35.83 -4.47
CA LYS A 169 -22.54 -35.49 -3.04
C LYS A 169 -23.69 -34.47 -2.78
N GLY A 170 -24.84 -34.68 -3.38
CA GLY A 170 -25.96 -33.73 -3.45
C GLY A 170 -26.42 -33.05 -2.15
N GLN A 171 -26.25 -33.71 -0.97
CA GLN A 171 -26.63 -33.13 0.33
C GLN A 171 -25.68 -32.01 0.81
N HIS A 172 -24.44 -31.96 0.31
CA HIS A 172 -23.41 -31.03 0.76
C HIS A 172 -23.24 -29.82 -0.19
N LEU A 173 -23.99 -29.79 -1.31
CA LEU A 173 -23.92 -28.70 -2.26
C LEU A 173 -24.76 -27.49 -1.81
N PRO A 174 -24.33 -26.25 -2.08
CA PRO A 174 -25.12 -25.07 -1.79
C PRO A 174 -26.38 -25.04 -2.68
N THR A 175 -27.55 -24.88 -2.06
CA THR A 175 -28.84 -24.78 -2.75
C THR A 175 -29.21 -23.34 -3.06
N SER A 176 -28.64 -22.38 -2.34
CA SER A 176 -28.85 -20.96 -2.51
C SER A 176 -27.54 -20.17 -2.38
N LEU A 177 -27.52 -18.95 -2.94
CA LEU A 177 -26.36 -18.05 -2.81
C LEU A 177 -26.04 -17.67 -1.34
N ARG A 178 -27.00 -17.82 -0.43
CA ARG A 178 -26.78 -17.55 1.00
C ARG A 178 -25.91 -18.63 1.67
N GLU A 179 -25.93 -19.84 1.13
CA GLU A 179 -25.13 -20.97 1.61
C GLU A 179 -23.71 -21.00 1.06
N VAL A 180 -23.41 -20.16 0.04
CA VAL A 180 -22.07 -20.06 -0.57
C VAL A 180 -21.09 -19.41 0.41
N PRO A 181 -20.04 -20.11 0.86
CA PRO A 181 -19.06 -19.56 1.78
C PRO A 181 -18.17 -18.53 1.08
N THR A 182 -17.69 -17.57 1.87
CA THR A 182 -16.63 -16.66 1.43
C THR A 182 -15.29 -17.28 1.80
N ILE A 183 -14.50 -17.65 0.80
CA ILE A 183 -13.22 -18.33 0.96
C ILE A 183 -12.10 -17.38 0.60
N ALA A 184 -11.07 -17.29 1.45
CA ALA A 184 -9.87 -16.51 1.21
C ALA A 184 -8.64 -17.43 1.16
N ILE A 185 -7.78 -17.21 0.16
CA ILE A 185 -6.46 -17.80 0.06
C ILE A 185 -5.45 -16.77 0.56
N VAL A 186 -4.48 -17.21 1.36
CA VAL A 186 -3.51 -16.34 2.00
C VAL A 186 -2.10 -16.86 1.73
N GLY A 187 -1.21 -15.98 1.25
CA GLY A 187 0.22 -16.26 1.07
C GLY A 187 1.09 -15.36 1.95
N SER A 188 2.02 -15.95 2.69
CA SER A 188 2.98 -15.23 3.53
C SER A 188 4.10 -14.58 2.72
N GLY A 189 4.94 -13.79 3.39
CA GLY A 189 6.19 -13.27 2.83
C GLY A 189 7.34 -14.28 2.83
N GLY A 190 8.50 -13.82 2.39
CA GLY A 190 9.72 -14.60 2.30
C GLY A 190 10.47 -14.42 0.96
N GLY A 191 10.34 -13.24 0.34
CA GLY A 191 11.06 -12.89 -0.88
C GLY A 191 10.76 -13.82 -2.06
N PHE A 192 11.77 -14.15 -2.85
CA PHE A 192 11.61 -15.05 -3.98
C PHE A 192 11.23 -16.47 -3.56
N ARG A 193 11.60 -16.92 -2.35
CA ARG A 193 11.14 -18.20 -1.84
C ARG A 193 9.60 -18.24 -1.77
N ALA A 194 8.98 -17.26 -1.12
CA ALA A 194 7.52 -17.19 -1.05
C ALA A 194 6.87 -17.03 -2.42
N MET A 195 7.47 -16.23 -3.31
CA MET A 195 6.99 -16.07 -4.69
C MET A 195 6.96 -17.39 -5.45
N VAL A 196 8.04 -18.18 -5.39
CA VAL A 196 8.14 -19.47 -6.07
C VAL A 196 7.19 -20.51 -5.43
N CYS A 197 7.16 -20.58 -4.10
CA CYS A 197 6.21 -21.42 -3.37
C CYS A 197 4.77 -21.12 -3.78
N PHE A 198 4.39 -19.83 -3.78
CA PHE A 198 3.03 -19.43 -4.10
C PHE A 198 2.67 -19.72 -5.56
N SER A 199 3.65 -19.74 -6.48
CA SER A 199 3.42 -20.13 -7.86
C SER A 199 2.98 -21.59 -7.99
N GLY A 200 3.57 -22.51 -7.22
CA GLY A 200 3.16 -23.93 -7.18
C GLY A 200 1.79 -24.11 -6.55
N VAL A 201 1.52 -23.41 -5.44
CA VAL A 201 0.21 -23.37 -4.79
C VAL A 201 -0.89 -22.91 -5.75
N MET A 202 -0.69 -21.79 -6.43
CA MET A 202 -1.72 -21.22 -7.32
C MET A 202 -1.97 -22.09 -8.54
N LYS A 203 -0.96 -22.80 -9.05
CA LYS A 203 -1.12 -23.82 -10.09
C LYS A 203 -2.01 -24.97 -9.58
N ALA A 204 -1.70 -25.52 -8.41
CA ALA A 204 -2.48 -26.61 -7.80
C ALA A 204 -3.94 -26.22 -7.55
N LEU A 205 -4.17 -25.03 -7.00
CA LEU A 205 -5.52 -24.53 -6.71
C LEU A 205 -6.32 -24.25 -7.99
N TYR A 206 -5.65 -23.81 -9.06
CA TYR A 206 -6.29 -23.59 -10.36
C TYR A 206 -6.68 -24.93 -11.02
N GLU A 207 -5.73 -25.86 -11.13
CA GLU A 207 -5.94 -27.16 -11.79
C GLU A 207 -6.94 -28.05 -11.05
N SER A 208 -6.94 -28.00 -9.71
CA SER A 208 -7.94 -28.70 -8.89
C SER A 208 -9.34 -28.05 -8.91
N GLY A 209 -9.46 -26.82 -9.38
CA GLY A 209 -10.71 -26.06 -9.35
C GLY A 209 -11.01 -25.33 -8.02
N VAL A 210 -10.14 -25.41 -7.02
CA VAL A 210 -10.30 -24.71 -5.74
C VAL A 210 -10.20 -23.20 -5.91
N LEU A 211 -9.37 -22.71 -6.85
CA LEU A 211 -9.25 -21.26 -7.12
C LEU A 211 -10.59 -20.65 -7.56
N ASP A 212 -11.42 -21.41 -8.27
CA ASP A 212 -12.77 -20.97 -8.68
C ASP A 212 -13.73 -20.83 -7.48
N CYS A 213 -13.44 -21.52 -6.38
CA CYS A 213 -14.22 -21.46 -5.13
C CYS A 213 -13.79 -20.31 -4.22
N ALA A 214 -12.66 -19.64 -4.46
CA ALA A 214 -12.17 -18.54 -3.64
C ALA A 214 -12.77 -17.19 -4.05
N THR A 215 -13.02 -16.35 -3.05
CA THR A 215 -13.46 -14.96 -3.25
C THR A 215 -12.26 -14.01 -3.25
N TYR A 216 -11.29 -14.24 -2.37
CA TYR A 216 -10.13 -13.38 -2.18
C TYR A 216 -8.82 -14.16 -2.24
N VAL A 217 -7.78 -13.49 -2.70
CA VAL A 217 -6.39 -13.92 -2.55
C VAL A 217 -5.62 -12.77 -1.90
N ALA A 218 -5.07 -13.01 -0.72
CA ALA A 218 -4.31 -12.00 0.01
C ALA A 218 -2.83 -12.40 0.10
N GLY A 219 -1.94 -11.44 -0.10
CA GLY A 219 -0.51 -11.65 0.02
C GLY A 219 0.22 -10.49 0.66
N LEU A 220 1.40 -10.76 1.20
CA LEU A 220 2.36 -9.75 1.59
C LEU A 220 3.76 -10.11 1.07
N SER A 221 4.65 -9.13 0.98
CA SER A 221 6.04 -9.32 0.55
C SER A 221 6.17 -10.18 -0.73
N GLY A 222 6.91 -11.26 -0.73
CA GLY A 222 7.14 -12.13 -1.90
C GLY A 222 5.87 -12.69 -2.55
N SER A 223 4.82 -12.99 -1.77
CA SER A 223 3.52 -13.40 -2.32
C SER A 223 2.85 -12.29 -3.13
N THR A 224 3.04 -11.02 -2.75
CA THR A 224 2.53 -9.88 -3.55
C THR A 224 3.22 -9.78 -4.90
N TRP A 225 4.51 -10.16 -4.97
CA TRP A 225 5.27 -10.17 -6.22
C TRP A 225 4.72 -11.19 -7.20
N TYR A 226 4.45 -12.41 -6.70
CA TYR A 226 3.79 -13.41 -7.52
C TYR A 226 2.41 -12.96 -8.00
N MET A 227 1.56 -12.48 -7.07
CA MET A 227 0.23 -11.97 -7.41
C MET A 227 0.30 -10.82 -8.43
N SER A 228 1.27 -9.92 -8.30
CA SER A 228 1.50 -8.84 -9.26
C SER A 228 1.86 -9.36 -10.64
N ALA A 229 2.75 -10.35 -10.74
CA ALA A 229 3.13 -10.98 -12.00
C ALA A 229 1.94 -11.68 -12.66
N LEU A 230 1.14 -12.43 -11.88
CA LEU A 230 -0.02 -13.17 -12.35
C LEU A 230 -1.14 -12.23 -12.83
N TYR A 231 -1.60 -11.30 -11.98
CA TYR A 231 -2.74 -10.42 -12.26
C TYR A 231 -2.44 -9.31 -13.27
N SER A 232 -1.17 -9.02 -13.51
CA SER A 232 -0.76 -8.11 -14.58
C SER A 232 -0.58 -8.80 -15.93
N HIS A 233 -0.62 -10.14 -15.98
CA HIS A 233 -0.45 -10.87 -17.22
C HIS A 233 -1.66 -10.70 -18.14
N PRO A 234 -1.49 -10.29 -19.42
CA PRO A 234 -2.60 -9.93 -20.30
C PRO A 234 -3.55 -11.09 -20.61
N GLU A 235 -3.06 -12.33 -20.53
CA GLU A 235 -3.84 -13.52 -20.83
C GLU A 235 -4.49 -14.17 -19.59
N PHE A 236 -4.16 -13.71 -18.37
CA PHE A 236 -4.81 -14.19 -17.14
C PHE A 236 -6.12 -13.44 -16.91
N PRO A 237 -7.20 -14.11 -16.50
CA PRO A 237 -7.39 -15.56 -16.31
C PRO A 237 -7.99 -16.27 -17.56
N LYS A 238 -8.25 -15.56 -18.67
CA LYS A 238 -9.08 -16.06 -19.79
C LYS A 238 -8.26 -16.90 -20.77
N GLY A 239 -6.99 -16.58 -20.98
CA GLY A 239 -6.14 -17.23 -21.98
C GLY A 239 -5.20 -18.26 -21.40
N LYS A 240 -4.44 -17.89 -20.37
CA LYS A 240 -3.46 -18.77 -19.72
C LYS A 240 -3.76 -18.97 -18.25
N GLY A 241 -3.53 -20.18 -17.77
CA GLY A 241 -3.54 -20.51 -16.36
C GLY A 241 -2.21 -20.20 -15.67
N PRO A 242 -2.16 -20.28 -14.32
CA PRO A 242 -0.94 -20.07 -13.55
C PRO A 242 0.25 -20.94 -14.02
N GLY A 243 0.03 -22.20 -14.40
CA GLY A 243 1.11 -23.10 -14.81
C GLY A 243 1.93 -22.60 -15.99
N GLU A 244 1.29 -22.03 -17.02
CA GLU A 244 1.99 -21.49 -18.19
C GLU A 244 2.73 -20.18 -17.85
N ILE A 245 2.11 -19.34 -17.04
CA ILE A 245 2.70 -18.06 -16.58
C ILE A 245 3.89 -18.35 -15.67
N ASN A 246 3.85 -19.39 -14.84
CA ASN A 246 4.93 -19.80 -13.96
C ASN A 246 6.19 -20.20 -14.74
N GLN A 247 6.04 -20.76 -15.95
CA GLN A 247 7.20 -21.07 -16.81
C GLN A 247 7.90 -19.80 -17.31
N GLU A 248 7.13 -18.75 -17.61
CA GLU A 248 7.69 -17.45 -17.96
C GLU A 248 8.42 -16.85 -16.76
N LEU A 249 7.80 -16.92 -15.57
CA LEU A 249 8.37 -16.44 -14.32
C LEU A 249 9.68 -17.14 -13.98
N MET A 250 9.75 -18.46 -14.13
CA MET A 250 10.97 -19.25 -13.93
C MET A 250 12.13 -18.75 -14.80
N ARG A 251 11.87 -18.47 -16.08
CA ARG A 251 12.89 -17.91 -16.99
C ARG A 251 13.36 -16.52 -16.55
N CYS A 252 12.45 -15.72 -16.02
CA CYS A 252 12.75 -14.38 -15.54
C CYS A 252 13.71 -14.40 -14.33
N VAL A 253 13.43 -15.25 -13.33
CA VAL A 253 14.21 -15.30 -12.07
C VAL A 253 15.50 -16.13 -12.20
N SER A 254 15.62 -17.00 -13.21
CA SER A 254 16.85 -17.71 -13.51
C SER A 254 17.85 -16.89 -14.34
N SER A 255 17.40 -15.76 -14.91
CA SER A 255 18.23 -14.88 -15.70
C SER A 255 19.26 -14.15 -14.84
N ASN A 256 20.45 -13.88 -15.41
CA ASN A 256 21.50 -13.15 -14.70
C ASN A 256 21.03 -11.72 -14.30
N PRO A 257 21.00 -11.37 -13.00
CA PRO A 257 20.53 -10.10 -12.52
C PRO A 257 21.38 -8.91 -12.99
N LEU A 258 22.64 -9.12 -13.41
CA LEU A 258 23.51 -8.06 -13.96
C LEU A 258 22.91 -7.40 -15.19
N ARG A 259 21.99 -8.07 -15.91
CA ARG A 259 21.24 -7.46 -17.03
C ARG A 259 20.44 -6.21 -16.62
N LEU A 260 20.01 -6.14 -15.36
CA LEU A 260 19.27 -5.00 -14.81
C LEU A 260 20.14 -3.76 -14.69
N LEU A 261 21.46 -3.93 -14.58
CA LEU A 261 22.45 -2.88 -14.38
C LEU A 261 23.08 -2.41 -15.70
N LEU A 262 22.57 -2.83 -16.85
CA LEU A 262 23.04 -2.35 -18.13
C LEU A 262 22.85 -0.81 -18.23
N PRO A 263 23.80 -0.08 -18.85
CA PRO A 263 23.79 1.40 -18.89
C PRO A 263 22.46 1.99 -19.38
N GLN A 264 21.84 1.36 -20.36
CA GLN A 264 20.54 1.78 -20.89
C GLN A 264 19.39 1.64 -19.87
N ASN A 265 19.41 0.61 -19.01
CA ASN A 265 18.43 0.41 -17.96
C ASN A 265 18.64 1.43 -16.83
N ILE A 266 19.88 1.64 -16.41
CA ILE A 266 20.25 2.65 -15.41
C ILE A 266 19.79 4.04 -15.86
N LYS A 267 20.03 4.41 -17.12
CA LYS A 267 19.58 5.69 -17.69
C LYS A 267 18.06 5.83 -17.60
N ARG A 268 17.31 4.77 -17.89
CA ARG A 268 15.85 4.74 -17.79
C ARG A 268 15.39 4.91 -16.35
N TYR A 269 16.04 4.25 -15.37
CA TYR A 269 15.71 4.38 -13.94
C TYR A 269 15.96 5.81 -13.46
N ILE A 270 17.11 6.39 -13.76
CA ILE A 270 17.43 7.77 -13.39
C ILE A 270 16.41 8.75 -13.98
N LYS A 271 16.03 8.59 -15.24
CA LYS A 271 15.02 9.44 -15.90
C LYS A 271 13.64 9.32 -15.20
N ALA A 272 13.24 8.11 -14.79
CA ALA A 272 11.98 7.89 -14.08
C ALA A 272 11.99 8.55 -12.68
N LEU A 273 13.08 8.40 -11.92
CA LEU A 273 13.26 9.02 -10.61
C LEU A 273 13.25 10.55 -10.71
N TRP A 274 13.98 11.08 -11.70
CA TRP A 274 14.03 12.52 -11.91
C TRP A 274 12.64 13.09 -12.26
N ARG A 275 11.86 12.44 -13.13
CA ARG A 275 10.50 12.84 -13.45
C ARG A 275 9.60 12.86 -12.21
N LYS A 276 9.69 11.81 -11.38
CA LYS A 276 8.92 11.70 -10.13
C LYS A 276 9.27 12.84 -9.18
N LYS A 277 10.57 13.13 -9.00
CA LYS A 277 11.06 14.22 -8.14
C LYS A 277 10.66 15.60 -8.71
N ALA A 278 10.80 15.82 -10.00
CA ALA A 278 10.41 17.07 -10.67
C ALA A 278 8.90 17.34 -10.58
N ALA A 279 8.08 16.29 -10.52
CA ALA A 279 6.63 16.40 -10.28
C ALA A 279 6.30 16.78 -8.83
N GLY A 280 7.27 16.79 -7.90
CA GLY A 280 7.08 17.07 -6.46
C GLY A 280 6.66 15.85 -5.64
N GLN A 281 6.88 14.63 -6.16
CA GLN A 281 6.66 13.41 -5.41
C GLN A 281 7.95 12.96 -4.68
N PRO A 282 7.83 12.37 -3.49
CA PRO A 282 8.99 11.84 -2.79
C PRO A 282 9.60 10.66 -3.55
N VAL A 283 10.94 10.56 -3.50
CA VAL A 283 11.72 9.48 -4.09
C VAL A 283 12.55 8.84 -2.99
N THR A 284 12.53 7.52 -2.93
CA THR A 284 13.29 6.71 -1.97
C THR A 284 13.94 5.52 -2.65
N PHE A 285 14.70 4.74 -1.90
CA PHE A 285 15.31 3.52 -2.41
C PHE A 285 14.27 2.49 -2.92
N THR A 286 13.07 2.48 -2.34
CA THR A 286 12.01 1.58 -2.80
C THR A 286 11.58 1.83 -4.25
N ASP A 287 11.76 3.03 -4.77
CA ASP A 287 11.53 3.32 -6.19
C ASP A 287 12.49 2.53 -7.08
N ILE A 288 13.78 2.52 -6.74
CA ILE A 288 14.83 1.79 -7.47
C ILE A 288 14.60 0.28 -7.32
N PHE A 289 14.40 -0.18 -6.09
CA PHE A 289 14.14 -1.58 -5.79
C PHE A 289 12.90 -2.10 -6.53
N GLY A 290 11.82 -1.31 -6.53
CA GLY A 290 10.61 -1.63 -7.29
C GLY A 290 10.84 -1.74 -8.79
N MET A 291 11.67 -0.86 -9.38
CA MET A 291 12.04 -0.97 -10.79
C MET A 291 12.83 -2.25 -11.09
N LEU A 292 13.76 -2.65 -10.21
CA LEU A 292 14.53 -3.88 -10.39
C LEU A 292 13.64 -5.13 -10.29
N ILE A 293 12.75 -5.18 -9.30
CA ILE A 293 11.79 -6.29 -9.15
C ILE A 293 10.81 -6.31 -10.33
N GLY A 294 10.28 -5.16 -10.74
CA GLY A 294 9.36 -5.06 -11.88
C GLY A 294 9.98 -5.53 -13.19
N GLU A 295 11.20 -5.10 -13.51
CA GLU A 295 11.94 -5.56 -14.70
C GLU A 295 12.26 -7.06 -14.65
N THR A 296 12.40 -7.61 -13.44
CA THR A 296 12.64 -9.05 -13.28
C THR A 296 11.36 -9.85 -13.49
N LEU A 297 10.25 -9.45 -12.87
CA LEU A 297 9.04 -10.28 -12.79
C LEU A 297 7.96 -9.91 -13.82
N MET A 298 7.99 -8.68 -14.33
CA MET A 298 7.00 -8.15 -15.28
C MET A 298 7.67 -7.46 -16.48
N PRO A 299 8.62 -8.11 -17.17
CA PRO A 299 9.28 -7.47 -18.30
C PRO A 299 8.26 -7.01 -19.34
N GLY A 300 8.41 -5.79 -19.83
CA GLY A 300 7.49 -5.18 -20.80
C GLY A 300 6.15 -4.67 -20.23
N ARG A 301 5.94 -4.75 -18.89
CA ARG A 301 4.70 -4.31 -18.22
C ARG A 301 4.97 -3.27 -17.13
N MET A 302 6.04 -2.48 -17.28
CA MET A 302 6.47 -1.50 -16.27
C MET A 302 5.45 -0.37 -16.04
N ASP A 303 4.61 -0.07 -17.02
CA ASP A 303 3.55 0.97 -16.90
C ASP A 303 2.24 0.42 -16.34
N PHE A 304 2.19 -0.86 -15.96
CA PHE A 304 0.99 -1.46 -15.39
C PHE A 304 0.69 -0.87 -14.01
N LYS A 305 -0.59 -0.60 -13.73
CA LYS A 305 -1.07 0.05 -12.51
C LYS A 305 -1.99 -0.89 -11.73
N LEU A 306 -2.11 -0.66 -10.41
CA LEU A 306 -3.00 -1.48 -9.57
C LEU A 306 -4.45 -1.43 -10.05
N SER A 307 -4.94 -0.25 -10.45
CA SER A 307 -6.28 -0.06 -11.00
C SER A 307 -6.55 -0.88 -12.27
N HIS A 308 -5.53 -1.22 -13.05
CA HIS A 308 -5.67 -2.04 -14.25
C HIS A 308 -6.13 -3.47 -13.93
N MET A 309 -5.86 -3.98 -12.71
CA MET A 309 -6.33 -5.30 -12.27
C MET A 309 -7.86 -5.40 -12.17
N GLN A 310 -8.58 -4.27 -12.17
CA GLN A 310 -10.05 -4.26 -12.24
C GLN A 310 -10.57 -5.08 -13.44
N LYS A 311 -9.89 -5.03 -14.58
CA LYS A 311 -10.24 -5.80 -15.78
C LYS A 311 -10.18 -7.31 -15.57
N THR A 312 -9.33 -7.75 -14.63
CA THR A 312 -9.14 -9.16 -14.30
C THR A 312 -10.17 -9.69 -13.30
N VAL A 313 -10.84 -8.79 -12.56
CA VAL A 313 -11.73 -9.19 -11.47
C VAL A 313 -13.18 -8.72 -11.61
N SER A 314 -13.45 -7.64 -12.36
CA SER A 314 -14.75 -6.94 -12.36
C SER A 314 -15.96 -7.82 -12.73
N GLU A 315 -15.76 -8.85 -13.54
CA GLU A 315 -16.80 -9.82 -13.92
C GLU A 315 -16.80 -11.07 -13.00
N GLY A 316 -16.09 -11.02 -11.87
CA GLY A 316 -15.93 -12.14 -10.96
C GLY A 316 -15.14 -13.33 -11.52
N GLN A 317 -14.35 -13.14 -12.59
CA GLN A 317 -13.65 -14.20 -13.31
C GLN A 317 -12.47 -14.81 -12.53
N SER A 318 -11.90 -14.05 -11.59
CA SER A 318 -10.87 -14.52 -10.67
C SER A 318 -11.13 -14.01 -9.26
N PRO A 319 -10.54 -14.60 -8.20
CA PRO A 319 -10.57 -14.03 -6.87
C PRO A 319 -9.99 -12.61 -6.87
N MET A 320 -10.46 -11.74 -5.98
CA MET A 320 -9.91 -10.39 -5.88
C MET A 320 -8.58 -10.42 -5.12
N PRO A 321 -7.50 -9.85 -5.69
CA PRO A 321 -6.22 -9.75 -5.01
C PRO A 321 -6.25 -8.64 -3.97
N LEU A 322 -5.68 -8.91 -2.79
CA LEU A 322 -5.49 -7.99 -1.69
C LEU A 322 -4.00 -7.93 -1.35
N PHE A 323 -3.47 -6.72 -1.25
CA PHE A 323 -2.07 -6.49 -0.92
C PHE A 323 -1.97 -5.58 0.30
N THR A 324 -0.82 -5.60 0.99
CA THR A 324 -0.65 -4.82 2.20
C THR A 324 0.78 -4.33 2.41
N CYS A 325 0.89 -3.22 3.12
CA CYS A 325 2.11 -2.75 3.77
C CYS A 325 1.74 -2.11 5.12
N LEU A 326 2.76 -1.69 5.88
CA LEU A 326 2.57 -1.01 7.15
C LEU A 326 2.84 0.48 6.99
N HIS A 327 2.03 1.31 7.65
CA HIS A 327 2.38 2.69 7.94
C HIS A 327 3.22 2.71 9.21
N VAL A 328 4.44 3.18 9.11
CA VAL A 328 5.41 3.22 10.20
C VAL A 328 5.71 4.67 10.59
N LYS A 329 5.83 4.90 11.88
CA LYS A 329 6.20 6.20 12.44
C LYS A 329 7.69 6.24 12.76
N PRO A 330 8.35 7.41 12.67
CA PRO A 330 9.80 7.55 12.87
C PRO A 330 10.30 6.99 14.21
N ASP A 331 9.51 7.12 15.26
CA ASP A 331 9.91 6.77 16.63
C ASP A 331 9.49 5.36 17.07
N VAL A 332 8.93 4.56 16.14
CA VAL A 332 8.41 3.22 16.45
C VAL A 332 9.18 2.17 15.67
N SER A 333 9.53 1.07 16.34
CA SER A 333 10.19 -0.06 15.68
C SER A 333 9.25 -0.71 14.65
N GLU A 334 9.78 -1.09 13.47
CA GLU A 334 9.02 -1.85 12.46
C GLU A 334 8.57 -3.22 12.98
N LEU A 335 9.31 -3.76 13.97
CA LEU A 335 8.98 -5.01 14.67
C LEU A 335 7.79 -4.83 15.62
N MET A 336 7.45 -3.57 15.97
CA MET A 336 6.31 -3.27 16.80
C MET A 336 5.05 -3.11 15.96
N PHE A 337 3.91 -3.15 16.63
CA PHE A 337 2.63 -3.02 15.97
C PHE A 337 2.54 -1.72 15.16
N ALA A 338 2.23 -1.82 13.88
CA ALA A 338 2.07 -0.70 12.97
C ALA A 338 0.69 -0.75 12.29
N ASP A 339 0.27 0.37 11.71
CA ASP A 339 -1.00 0.48 11.02
C ASP A 339 -0.96 -0.20 9.66
N TRP A 340 -1.85 -1.14 9.42
CA TRP A 340 -1.96 -1.88 8.16
C TRP A 340 -2.62 -1.04 7.09
N VAL A 341 -1.94 -0.89 5.96
CA VAL A 341 -2.47 -0.26 4.75
C VAL A 341 -2.91 -1.35 3.78
N GLU A 342 -4.16 -1.29 3.38
CA GLU A 342 -4.79 -2.23 2.46
C GLU A 342 -4.76 -1.68 1.03
N PHE A 343 -4.45 -2.54 0.05
CA PHE A 343 -4.47 -2.22 -1.35
C PHE A 343 -5.36 -3.22 -2.08
N THR A 344 -6.33 -2.71 -2.80
CA THR A 344 -7.19 -3.47 -3.70
C THR A 344 -7.19 -2.81 -5.10
N PRO A 345 -7.64 -3.48 -6.14
CA PRO A 345 -7.82 -2.82 -7.44
C PRO A 345 -8.79 -1.64 -7.42
N TYR A 346 -9.62 -1.53 -6.39
CA TYR A 346 -10.69 -0.54 -6.28
C TYR A 346 -10.38 0.58 -5.30
N GLU A 347 -9.74 0.27 -4.17
CA GLU A 347 -9.43 1.24 -3.13
C GLU A 347 -8.11 0.92 -2.39
N ILE A 348 -7.46 1.97 -1.89
CA ILE A 348 -6.29 1.90 -1.04
C ILE A 348 -6.59 2.69 0.23
N GLY A 349 -6.24 2.16 1.39
CA GLY A 349 -6.45 2.89 2.63
C GLY A 349 -6.19 2.09 3.89
N MET A 350 -6.66 2.63 5.01
CA MET A 350 -6.48 2.05 6.34
C MET A 350 -7.82 1.69 6.94
N ALA A 351 -8.12 0.41 7.00
CA ALA A 351 -9.37 -0.11 7.56
C ALA A 351 -9.57 0.31 9.03
N LYS A 352 -8.48 0.42 9.80
CA LYS A 352 -8.49 0.87 11.20
C LYS A 352 -9.14 2.24 11.38
N TYR A 353 -8.97 3.13 10.40
CA TYR A 353 -9.47 4.51 10.44
C TYR A 353 -10.65 4.74 9.47
N GLY A 354 -11.00 3.73 8.68
CA GLY A 354 -12.05 3.86 7.67
C GLY A 354 -11.72 4.85 6.56
N THR A 355 -10.43 5.11 6.33
CA THR A 355 -9.96 6.10 5.35
C THR A 355 -9.49 5.38 4.10
N PHE A 356 -10.21 5.55 2.99
CA PHE A 356 -9.92 4.92 1.71
C PHE A 356 -9.97 5.92 0.57
N MET A 357 -9.19 5.66 -0.46
CA MET A 357 -9.18 6.43 -1.71
C MET A 357 -9.08 5.49 -2.90
N SER A 358 -9.41 5.98 -4.09
CA SER A 358 -9.16 5.23 -5.32
C SER A 358 -7.64 5.08 -5.57
N PRO A 359 -7.17 3.97 -6.22
CA PRO A 359 -5.75 3.76 -6.49
C PRO A 359 -5.11 4.93 -7.27
N GLY A 360 -5.86 5.56 -8.18
CA GLY A 360 -5.40 6.72 -8.94
C GLY A 360 -5.10 7.97 -8.12
N LEU A 361 -5.51 8.00 -6.85
CA LEU A 361 -5.23 9.12 -5.94
C LEU A 361 -4.10 8.83 -4.95
N PHE A 362 -3.66 7.57 -4.83
CA PHE A 362 -2.61 7.20 -3.89
C PHE A 362 -1.27 7.86 -4.25
N GLY A 363 -0.69 8.58 -3.28
CA GLY A 363 0.50 9.40 -3.47
C GLY A 363 0.23 10.85 -3.84
N SER A 364 -1.03 11.23 -4.09
CA SER A 364 -1.44 12.62 -4.25
C SER A 364 -1.39 13.39 -2.94
N LYS A 365 -1.34 14.73 -3.01
CA LYS A 365 -1.40 15.58 -1.81
C LYS A 365 -2.85 15.74 -1.35
N PHE A 366 -3.08 15.45 -0.08
CA PHE A 366 -4.38 15.62 0.57
C PHE A 366 -4.29 16.63 1.71
N PHE A 367 -5.43 17.22 2.02
CA PHE A 367 -5.62 18.02 3.24
C PHE A 367 -7.09 17.90 3.66
N MET A 368 -7.33 17.56 4.93
CA MET A 368 -8.68 17.40 5.50
C MET A 368 -9.60 16.50 4.65
N GLY A 369 -9.05 15.41 4.08
CA GLY A 369 -9.80 14.47 3.23
C GLY A 369 -10.08 14.95 1.81
N SER A 370 -9.58 16.12 1.40
CA SER A 370 -9.72 16.65 0.04
C SER A 370 -8.39 16.60 -0.71
N VAL A 371 -8.43 16.30 -2.02
CA VAL A 371 -7.24 16.32 -2.87
C VAL A 371 -6.84 17.76 -3.16
N VAL A 372 -5.63 18.12 -2.75
CA VAL A 372 -5.03 19.44 -3.02
C VAL A 372 -4.26 19.42 -4.34
N ARG A 373 -3.51 18.35 -4.59
CA ARG A 373 -2.78 18.16 -5.84
C ARG A 373 -2.80 16.69 -6.22
N GLN A 374 -3.34 16.40 -7.38
CA GLN A 374 -3.36 15.06 -7.94
C GLN A 374 -2.09 14.78 -8.73
N TYR A 375 -1.53 13.58 -8.53
CA TYR A 375 -0.45 13.03 -9.34
C TYR A 375 -0.95 11.84 -10.15
N GLU A 376 -0.16 11.42 -11.12
CA GLU A 376 -0.42 10.19 -11.84
C GLU A 376 -0.36 8.97 -10.91
N GLU A 377 -1.22 7.96 -11.13
CA GLU A 377 -1.20 6.71 -10.37
C GLU A 377 0.18 6.06 -10.44
N ASN A 378 0.70 5.68 -9.28
CA ASN A 378 1.99 5.00 -9.19
C ASN A 378 1.97 3.67 -9.99
N PRO A 379 3.04 3.35 -10.73
CA PRO A 379 3.14 2.08 -11.41
C PRO A 379 3.22 0.92 -10.40
N LEU A 380 2.73 -0.25 -10.81
CA LEU A 380 2.66 -1.43 -9.94
C LEU A 380 4.03 -1.83 -9.37
N HIS A 381 5.09 -1.68 -10.16
CA HIS A 381 6.45 -2.00 -9.70
C HIS A 381 6.89 -1.15 -8.50
N PHE A 382 6.44 0.11 -8.37
CA PHE A 382 6.69 0.92 -7.18
C PHE A 382 6.03 0.31 -5.95
N LEU A 383 4.77 -0.13 -6.07
CA LEU A 383 4.06 -0.81 -4.98
C LEU A 383 4.73 -2.14 -4.62
N MET A 384 5.21 -2.90 -5.60
CA MET A 384 6.00 -4.12 -5.36
C MET A 384 7.27 -3.83 -4.57
N GLY A 385 7.94 -2.70 -4.85
CA GLY A 385 9.09 -2.23 -4.07
C GLY A 385 8.72 -1.92 -2.62
N VAL A 386 7.58 -1.28 -2.39
CA VAL A 386 7.07 -0.98 -1.05
C VAL A 386 6.68 -2.26 -0.31
N TRP A 387 5.89 -3.14 -0.93
CA TRP A 387 5.42 -4.39 -0.32
C TRP A 387 6.53 -5.37 0.04
N GLY A 388 7.68 -5.28 -0.62
CA GLY A 388 8.86 -6.10 -0.35
C GLY A 388 10.05 -5.30 0.19
N SER A 389 9.84 -4.15 0.80
CA SER A 389 10.92 -3.25 1.19
C SER A 389 11.83 -3.77 2.31
N ALA A 390 11.44 -4.82 3.04
CA ALA A 390 12.33 -5.53 3.95
C ALA A 390 13.62 -6.00 3.25
N PHE A 391 13.51 -6.38 1.97
CA PHE A 391 14.64 -6.83 1.16
C PHE A 391 15.50 -5.70 0.56
N SER A 392 15.06 -4.46 0.66
CA SER A 392 15.87 -3.31 0.22
C SER A 392 17.19 -3.18 0.98
N ILE A 393 17.26 -3.73 2.18
CA ILE A 393 18.45 -3.79 3.04
C ILE A 393 19.59 -4.58 2.37
N LEU A 394 19.24 -5.56 1.55
CA LEU A 394 20.18 -6.57 1.03
C LEU A 394 20.76 -6.22 -0.34
N PHE A 395 20.25 -5.17 -0.96
CA PHE A 395 20.80 -4.71 -2.24
C PHE A 395 22.29 -4.45 -2.14
N ASN A 396 22.81 -3.99 -0.99
CA ASN A 396 24.23 -3.81 -0.75
C ASN A 396 25.01 -5.13 -0.80
N ARG A 397 24.42 -6.26 -0.37
CA ARG A 397 25.04 -7.60 -0.48
C ARG A 397 25.09 -8.08 -1.93
N VAL A 398 24.00 -7.89 -2.68
CA VAL A 398 23.93 -8.28 -4.09
C VAL A 398 24.96 -7.51 -4.93
N MET A 399 25.23 -6.26 -4.56
CA MET A 399 26.18 -5.40 -5.27
C MET A 399 27.64 -5.61 -4.86
N GLY A 400 27.93 -6.53 -3.94
CA GLY A 400 29.31 -6.91 -3.56
C GLY A 400 30.10 -5.80 -2.89
N VAL A 401 29.47 -4.87 -2.20
CA VAL A 401 30.15 -3.89 -1.35
C VAL A 401 30.76 -4.67 -0.18
N LYS A 402 32.05 -4.99 -0.30
CA LYS A 402 32.83 -5.69 0.72
C LYS A 402 32.83 -4.89 2.03
N GLY A 403 32.13 -5.41 3.03
CA GLY A 403 32.15 -4.81 4.36
C GLY A 403 31.35 -5.56 5.43
N THR A 404 30.45 -6.45 5.06
CA THR A 404 29.64 -7.22 6.01
C THR A 404 29.80 -8.72 5.73
N THR A 405 30.90 -9.27 6.26
CA THR A 405 31.08 -10.72 6.40
C THR A 405 30.58 -11.13 7.78
N GLY A 406 29.51 -11.89 7.81
CA GLY A 406 29.03 -12.56 9.02
C GLY A 406 27.60 -13.03 8.78
N GLY A 407 27.33 -14.29 9.00
CA GLY A 407 26.01 -14.90 8.85
C GLY A 407 24.97 -14.36 9.84
N SER A 408 24.73 -13.06 9.83
CA SER A 408 23.69 -12.42 10.63
C SER A 408 22.32 -12.65 10.01
N THR A 409 21.34 -12.93 10.86
CA THR A 409 19.94 -13.02 10.49
C THR A 409 19.39 -11.63 10.10
N MET A 410 18.25 -11.57 9.42
CA MET A 410 17.57 -10.30 9.09
C MET A 410 17.27 -9.50 10.36
N GLU A 411 16.90 -10.17 11.43
CA GLU A 411 16.60 -9.57 12.73
C GLU A 411 17.86 -8.92 13.33
N GLU A 412 19.00 -9.60 13.29
CA GLU A 412 20.30 -9.05 13.78
C GLU A 412 20.77 -7.86 12.94
N GLU A 413 20.53 -7.85 11.64
CA GLU A 413 20.89 -6.71 10.78
C GLU A 413 19.95 -5.51 10.95
N LEU A 414 18.67 -5.77 11.22
CA LEU A 414 17.71 -4.73 11.58
C LEU A 414 18.02 -4.10 12.95
N GLU A 415 18.47 -4.90 13.93
CA GLU A 415 18.90 -4.41 15.24
C GLU A 415 20.20 -3.59 15.17
N GLN A 416 21.11 -3.93 14.25
CA GLN A 416 22.36 -3.18 14.06
C GLN A 416 22.17 -1.80 13.42
N ILE A 417 21.02 -1.56 12.77
CA ILE A 417 20.67 -0.24 12.26
C ILE A 417 20.18 0.61 13.43
N LYS A 418 21.13 1.22 14.14
CA LYS A 418 20.81 2.13 15.24
C LYS A 418 19.85 3.20 14.73
N PRO A 419 18.76 3.49 15.45
CA PRO A 419 17.98 4.68 15.18
C PRO A 419 18.92 5.88 15.39
N GLN A 420 19.33 6.53 14.32
CA GLN A 420 19.88 7.86 14.46
C GLN A 420 18.75 8.70 14.98
N HIS A 421 18.92 9.24 16.18
CA HIS A 421 18.02 10.26 16.70
C HIS A 421 18.00 11.38 15.69
N ILE A 422 16.92 11.48 14.93
CA ILE A 422 16.60 12.65 14.16
C ILE A 422 16.00 13.65 15.14
N VAL A 423 16.88 14.21 15.99
CA VAL A 423 16.78 15.56 16.49
C VAL A 423 17.70 16.36 15.57
N GLY A 424 17.37 16.41 14.32
CA GLY A 424 17.90 17.34 13.37
C GLY A 424 16.71 18.20 12.97
N GLU A 425 16.79 19.48 13.28
CA GLU A 425 15.95 20.52 12.70
C GLU A 425 15.57 20.10 11.30
N GLU A 426 14.24 19.97 11.04
CA GLU A 426 13.74 20.10 9.68
C GLU A 426 14.36 21.38 9.16
N THR A 427 15.49 21.29 8.49
CA THR A 427 15.87 22.30 7.56
C THR A 427 14.63 22.40 6.69
N GLN A 428 13.94 23.53 6.79
CA GLN A 428 12.90 23.90 5.86
C GLN A 428 13.56 23.82 4.49
N GLU A 429 13.56 22.62 3.91
CA GLU A 429 13.69 22.50 2.48
C GLU A 429 12.48 23.27 1.97
N ASN A 430 12.71 24.43 1.40
CA ASN A 430 11.73 25.21 0.66
C ASN A 430 11.32 24.37 -0.57
N GLU A 431 10.57 23.28 -0.32
CA GLU A 431 10.00 22.40 -1.36
C GLU A 431 8.94 23.12 -2.21
N ASP A 432 8.59 24.34 -1.85
CA ASP A 432 7.57 25.14 -2.52
C ASP A 432 8.13 26.13 -3.56
N GLU A 433 9.44 26.15 -3.84
CA GLU A 433 9.93 26.89 -5.00
C GLU A 433 9.52 26.18 -6.30
N PRO A 434 8.63 26.78 -7.10
CA PRO A 434 8.40 26.28 -8.45
C PRO A 434 9.66 26.54 -9.25
N ARG A 435 10.45 25.51 -9.52
CA ARG A 435 11.57 25.62 -10.46
C ARG A 435 11.02 26.12 -11.80
N LYS A 436 11.67 27.13 -12.35
CA LYS A 436 11.40 27.71 -13.67
C LYS A 436 11.21 26.56 -14.68
N ALA A 437 10.04 26.46 -15.26
CA ALA A 437 9.83 25.73 -16.49
C ALA A 437 10.39 26.61 -17.63
N GLY A 438 11.70 26.72 -17.69
CA GLY A 438 12.40 27.30 -18.84
C GLY A 438 12.46 26.26 -19.93
N GLY A 439 11.70 26.46 -20.98
CA GLY A 439 11.61 25.53 -22.13
C GLY A 439 12.83 25.51 -23.05
N THR A 440 13.99 26.00 -22.64
CA THR A 440 15.21 25.98 -23.45
C THR A 440 16.40 25.25 -22.82
N GLU A 441 16.47 25.21 -21.48
CA GLU A 441 17.57 24.51 -20.78
C GLU A 441 17.47 22.99 -20.82
N ASN A 442 16.29 22.42 -21.10
CA ASN A 442 16.13 20.96 -21.19
C ASN A 442 16.79 20.34 -22.44
N GLN A 443 16.90 21.06 -23.52
CA GLN A 443 17.55 20.53 -24.73
C GLN A 443 19.09 20.58 -24.62
N GLU A 444 19.66 21.64 -24.05
CA GLU A 444 21.11 21.73 -23.82
C GLU A 444 21.57 20.74 -22.73
N ALA A 445 20.79 20.56 -21.66
CA ALA A 445 21.10 19.57 -20.63
C ALA A 445 20.95 18.11 -21.14
N GLU A 446 19.99 17.84 -22.01
CA GLU A 446 19.88 16.52 -22.68
C GLU A 446 21.03 16.29 -23.68
N GLU A 447 21.47 17.31 -24.40
CA GLU A 447 22.61 17.23 -25.33
C GLU A 447 23.97 17.15 -24.61
N GLU A 448 24.14 17.86 -23.50
CA GLU A 448 25.32 17.77 -22.65
C GLU A 448 25.41 16.42 -21.91
N LEU A 449 24.29 15.87 -21.46
CA LEU A 449 24.16 14.49 -20.94
C LEU A 449 24.49 13.44 -22.03
N GLN A 450 24.16 13.70 -23.27
CA GLN A 450 24.49 12.79 -24.39
C GLN A 450 25.96 12.84 -24.79
N ARG A 451 26.61 14.01 -24.73
CA ARG A 451 28.03 14.17 -25.09
C ARG A 451 28.99 13.63 -24.03
N ASN A 452 28.66 13.67 -22.75
CA ASN A 452 29.50 13.20 -21.64
C ASN A 452 29.25 11.76 -21.17
N ALA A 453 28.39 11.02 -21.87
CA ALA A 453 28.00 9.67 -21.53
C ALA A 453 29.00 8.58 -22.00
N GLN A 454 30.30 8.74 -21.73
CA GLN A 454 31.24 7.62 -21.77
C GLN A 454 31.18 6.86 -20.41
N ALA A 455 31.39 5.53 -20.46
CA ALA A 455 31.12 4.53 -19.42
C ALA A 455 31.62 4.82 -17.98
N SER A 456 32.46 5.83 -17.77
CA SER A 456 32.99 6.18 -16.45
C SER A 456 32.03 7.05 -15.60
N TRP A 457 31.08 7.78 -16.23
CA TRP A 457 30.19 8.70 -15.55
C TRP A 457 29.00 8.00 -14.92
N THR A 458 28.40 7.05 -15.61
CA THR A 458 27.28 6.24 -15.08
C THR A 458 27.69 5.41 -13.87
N SER A 459 28.92 4.87 -13.89
CA SER A 459 29.49 4.16 -12.75
C SER A 459 29.75 5.09 -11.57
N ARG A 460 30.30 6.29 -11.79
CA ARG A 460 30.56 7.28 -10.72
C ARG A 460 29.26 7.83 -10.14
N MET A 461 28.25 8.09 -10.96
CA MET A 461 26.97 8.61 -10.49
C MET A 461 26.18 7.55 -9.74
N PHE A 462 26.25 6.28 -10.16
CA PHE A 462 25.66 5.17 -9.45
C PHE A 462 26.40 4.92 -8.13
N THR A 463 27.73 4.98 -8.12
CA THR A 463 28.55 4.88 -6.90
C THR A 463 28.32 6.06 -5.95
N SER A 464 28.11 7.27 -6.49
CA SER A 464 27.75 8.46 -5.71
C SER A 464 26.33 8.38 -5.15
N LEU A 465 25.37 7.85 -5.90
CA LEU A 465 24.01 7.59 -5.42
C LEU A 465 23.96 6.45 -4.38
N VAL A 466 24.82 5.44 -4.53
CA VAL A 466 24.83 4.25 -3.66
C VAL A 466 25.84 4.40 -2.50
N GLY A 467 26.95 5.10 -2.71
CA GLY A 467 28.09 5.09 -1.76
C GLY A 467 28.04 6.10 -0.63
N GLU A 468 27.39 7.24 -0.76
CA GLU A 468 27.43 8.34 0.20
C GLU A 468 26.08 8.88 0.64
N SER A 469 24.95 8.40 0.07
CA SER A 469 23.66 8.98 0.42
C SER A 469 23.07 8.32 1.67
N THR A 470 22.58 9.14 2.59
CA THR A 470 21.74 8.75 3.73
C THR A 470 20.54 7.89 3.34
N LEU A 471 20.13 7.92 2.05
CA LEU A 471 19.07 7.11 1.47
C LEU A 471 19.27 5.60 1.64
N PHE A 472 20.52 5.11 1.69
CA PHE A 472 20.81 3.68 1.77
C PHE A 472 21.12 3.22 3.19
N ASN A 473 21.61 4.14 4.04
CA ASN A 473 22.13 3.83 5.36
C ASN A 473 21.14 4.17 6.48
N THR A 474 20.04 4.84 6.19
CA THR A 474 19.03 5.19 7.16
C THR A 474 17.77 4.34 7.00
N ARG A 475 17.11 4.05 8.11
CA ARG A 475 15.84 3.37 8.18
C ARG A 475 14.78 4.05 7.29
N GLU A 476 14.75 5.37 7.31
CA GLU A 476 13.85 6.19 6.52
C GLU A 476 14.12 6.14 5.02
N GLY A 477 15.38 6.05 4.62
CA GLY A 477 15.76 5.92 3.22
C GLY A 477 15.35 4.59 2.59
N ARG A 478 15.07 3.56 3.40
CA ARG A 478 14.65 2.21 2.98
C ARG A 478 13.16 2.02 2.94
N ALA A 479 12.40 2.86 3.66
CA ALA A 479 10.95 2.87 3.60
C ALA A 479 10.44 3.52 2.31
N GLY A 480 9.30 3.07 1.81
CA GLY A 480 8.54 3.83 0.84
C GLY A 480 8.06 5.15 1.46
N LYS A 481 8.07 6.22 0.71
CA LYS A 481 7.62 7.53 1.18
C LYS A 481 6.54 8.06 0.25
N VAL A 482 5.39 8.43 0.80
CA VAL A 482 4.27 8.99 0.04
C VAL A 482 3.71 10.21 0.77
N HIS A 483 2.97 11.07 0.06
CA HIS A 483 2.24 12.16 0.72
C HIS A 483 1.19 11.58 1.66
N ASN A 484 1.03 12.22 2.82
CA ASN A 484 0.11 11.78 3.85
C ASN A 484 -1.34 12.11 3.45
N PHE A 485 -2.12 11.08 3.14
CA PHE A 485 -3.53 11.22 2.80
C PHE A 485 -4.44 11.48 4.00
N MET A 486 -3.89 11.42 5.21
CA MET A 486 -4.59 11.71 6.47
C MET A 486 -4.26 13.10 7.03
N LEU A 487 -3.46 13.90 6.30
CA LEU A 487 -3.04 15.22 6.73
C LEU A 487 -4.24 16.12 7.05
N GLY A 488 -4.23 16.72 8.25
CA GLY A 488 -5.26 17.66 8.71
C GLY A 488 -6.59 17.01 9.09
N LEU A 489 -6.70 15.67 9.10
CA LEU A 489 -7.90 15.00 9.58
C LEU A 489 -8.05 15.19 11.08
N ASN A 490 -9.24 15.56 11.51
CA ASN A 490 -9.58 15.67 12.92
C ASN A 490 -10.27 14.36 13.37
N LEU A 491 -9.55 13.56 14.14
CA LEU A 491 -10.10 12.35 14.75
C LEU A 491 -10.50 12.66 16.18
N ASN A 492 -11.78 12.87 16.40
CA ASN A 492 -12.33 13.17 17.72
C ASN A 492 -12.47 11.87 18.52
N SER A 493 -11.36 11.28 18.95
CA SER A 493 -11.41 10.25 19.96
C SER A 493 -10.13 10.21 20.79
N SER A 494 -10.34 10.28 22.09
CA SER A 494 -9.29 10.00 23.08
C SER A 494 -8.93 8.52 23.14
N MET A 495 -9.57 7.65 22.37
CA MET A 495 -9.28 6.23 22.28
C MET A 495 -9.28 5.75 20.83
N PRO A 496 -8.25 5.02 20.39
CA PRO A 496 -8.24 4.35 19.12
C PRO A 496 -9.25 3.21 19.12
N PHE A 497 -10.15 3.22 18.12
CA PHE A 497 -11.05 2.12 17.89
C PHE A 497 -10.50 1.21 16.82
N SER A 498 -10.54 -0.10 17.09
CA SER A 498 -10.42 -1.04 16.00
C SER A 498 -11.66 -0.92 15.11
N PRO A 499 -11.52 -0.69 13.78
CA PRO A 499 -12.66 -0.68 12.86
C PRO A 499 -13.32 -2.05 12.76
N PHE A 500 -12.69 -3.04 13.36
CA PHE A 500 -13.14 -4.41 13.45
C PHE A 500 -14.08 -4.66 14.63
N ASN A 501 -14.21 -3.70 15.54
CA ASN A 501 -15.01 -3.88 16.76
C ASN A 501 -16.30 -3.06 16.72
N ASN A 502 -17.44 -3.74 16.56
CA ASN A 502 -18.79 -3.16 16.58
C ASN A 502 -19.39 -3.02 18.00
N ARG A 503 -18.64 -3.31 19.05
CA ARG A 503 -19.16 -3.26 20.42
C ARG A 503 -18.73 -1.98 21.12
N SER A 504 -19.69 -1.27 21.66
CA SER A 504 -19.52 -0.16 22.59
C SER A 504 -18.73 -0.64 23.80
N TYR A 505 -17.58 -0.05 24.08
CA TYR A 505 -16.82 -0.30 25.29
C TYR A 505 -17.62 0.22 26.48
N THR A 506 -18.10 -0.65 27.33
CA THR A 506 -18.44 -0.34 28.71
C THR A 506 -17.21 -0.67 29.58
N HIS A 507 -16.87 0.27 30.43
CA HIS A 507 -15.66 0.28 31.28
C HIS A 507 -15.47 -0.90 32.25
N HIS A 508 -16.35 -1.88 32.23
CA HIS A 508 -16.43 -2.88 33.32
C HIS A 508 -15.66 -4.19 33.12
N ASN A 509 -14.97 -4.41 32.00
CA ASN A 509 -14.33 -5.71 31.74
C ASN A 509 -12.79 -5.66 31.62
N LEU A 510 -12.15 -4.63 32.12
CA LEU A 510 -10.68 -4.50 32.07
C LEU A 510 -9.93 -5.25 33.19
N GLU A 511 -10.62 -5.66 34.25
CA GLU A 511 -9.96 -6.25 35.42
C GLU A 511 -9.85 -7.79 35.39
N GLU A 512 -10.65 -8.49 34.56
CA GLU A 512 -10.66 -9.97 34.54
C GLU A 512 -9.73 -10.62 33.48
N GLU A 513 -9.11 -9.87 32.57
CA GLU A 513 -8.25 -10.40 31.49
C GLU A 513 -6.74 -10.14 31.71
N GLN A 514 -6.33 -9.60 32.83
CA GLN A 514 -4.90 -9.30 33.11
C GLN A 514 -4.01 -10.53 33.34
N ASP A 515 -4.59 -11.70 33.60
CA ASP A 515 -3.82 -12.89 33.98
C ASP A 515 -3.32 -13.76 32.82
N ALA A 516 -3.55 -13.39 31.57
CA ALA A 516 -3.21 -14.24 30.41
C ALA A 516 -2.09 -13.68 29.48
N VAL A 517 -1.49 -12.55 29.79
CA VAL A 517 -0.42 -11.95 28.98
C VAL A 517 0.93 -12.29 29.59
N THR A 518 1.57 -13.33 29.06
CA THR A 518 2.87 -13.81 29.51
C THR A 518 4.05 -13.03 28.93
N ASP A 519 3.83 -12.09 28.03
CA ASP A 519 4.89 -11.20 27.54
C ASP A 519 4.33 -9.79 27.27
N PRO A 520 4.61 -8.81 28.17
CA PRO A 520 4.12 -7.45 28.02
C PRO A 520 4.74 -6.68 26.85
N ASP A 521 5.91 -7.09 26.36
CA ASP A 521 6.72 -6.24 25.48
C ASP A 521 6.38 -6.36 23.99
N GLU A 522 5.71 -7.42 23.55
CA GLU A 522 5.50 -7.67 22.12
C GLU A 522 4.37 -6.84 21.45
N PHE A 523 3.34 -6.39 22.18
CA PHE A 523 2.21 -5.65 21.59
C PHE A 523 1.60 -4.57 22.49
N ASP A 524 2.33 -4.05 23.44
CA ASP A 524 1.81 -3.16 24.49
C ASP A 524 1.37 -1.75 23.99
N ARG A 525 1.52 -1.45 22.71
CA ARG A 525 1.20 -0.14 22.15
C ARG A 525 0.32 -0.19 20.90
N ILE A 526 -0.84 -0.81 21.02
CA ILE A 526 -1.87 -0.78 19.93
C ILE A 526 -2.42 0.64 19.68
N TYR A 527 -2.11 1.58 20.54
CA TYR A 527 -2.78 2.88 20.70
C TYR A 527 -1.94 4.05 20.22
N GLU A 528 -1.19 3.86 19.15
CA GLU A 528 -0.51 4.98 18.53
C GLU A 528 -1.51 5.94 17.89
N PRO A 529 -1.42 7.26 18.19
CA PRO A 529 -2.27 8.23 17.54
C PRO A 529 -1.98 8.26 16.04
N LEU A 530 -3.02 8.43 15.23
CA LEU A 530 -2.88 8.65 13.79
C LEU A 530 -2.01 9.88 13.53
N ASP A 531 -1.05 9.76 12.62
CA ASP A 531 -0.25 10.90 12.18
C ASP A 531 -1.04 11.74 11.18
N VAL A 532 -1.63 12.82 11.67
CA VAL A 532 -2.40 13.81 10.89
C VAL A 532 -1.63 15.11 10.64
N LYS A 533 -0.36 15.19 11.08
CA LYS A 533 0.44 16.43 11.03
C LYS A 533 1.57 16.35 10.02
N SER A 534 2.19 15.20 9.87
CA SER A 534 3.30 15.01 8.92
C SER A 534 2.81 15.14 7.48
N LYS A 535 3.50 15.90 6.66
CA LYS A 535 3.17 16.06 5.22
C LYS A 535 3.37 14.78 4.41
N LYS A 536 4.27 13.90 4.88
CA LYS A 536 4.64 12.63 4.22
C LYS A 536 4.59 11.51 5.26
N ILE A 537 4.25 10.29 4.81
CA ILE A 537 4.26 9.08 5.64
C ILE A 537 5.21 8.04 5.06
N HIS A 538 5.74 7.22 5.96
CA HIS A 538 6.59 6.08 5.62
C HIS A 538 5.77 4.80 5.61
N ILE A 539 6.01 3.97 4.59
CA ILE A 539 5.32 2.69 4.38
C ILE A 539 6.35 1.61 4.09
N VAL A 540 6.19 0.45 4.73
CA VAL A 540 7.16 -0.65 4.66
C VAL A 540 6.47 -2.02 4.52
N ASP A 541 7.27 -3.03 4.22
CA ASP A 541 6.87 -4.43 4.17
C ASP A 541 6.21 -4.90 5.48
N SER A 542 5.05 -5.52 5.37
CA SER A 542 4.29 -6.02 6.53
C SER A 542 4.95 -7.21 7.20
N GLY A 543 5.82 -7.93 6.51
CA GLY A 543 6.59 -9.04 7.06
C GLY A 543 7.50 -8.67 8.23
N LEU A 544 7.76 -7.36 8.42
CA LEU A 544 8.51 -6.85 9.56
C LEU A 544 7.76 -6.94 10.90
N THR A 545 6.44 -7.00 10.90
CA THR A 545 5.64 -7.19 12.11
C THR A 545 5.26 -8.66 12.31
N TYR A 546 4.52 -9.24 11.36
CA TYR A 546 4.34 -10.67 11.26
C TYR A 546 3.97 -11.06 9.81
N ASN A 547 4.30 -12.28 9.43
CA ASN A 547 4.47 -12.64 8.03
C ASN A 547 3.21 -13.19 7.34
N LEU A 548 2.00 -12.86 7.83
CA LEU A 548 0.72 -13.30 7.25
C LEU A 548 -0.27 -12.14 7.11
N PRO A 549 -0.94 -11.95 5.96
CA PRO A 549 -1.84 -10.81 5.71
C PRO A 549 -3.26 -10.98 6.28
N TYR A 550 -3.40 -11.56 7.47
CA TYR A 550 -4.69 -11.80 8.11
C TYR A 550 -5.52 -10.53 8.36
N PRO A 551 -4.95 -9.37 8.70
CA PRO A 551 -5.72 -8.14 8.87
C PRO A 551 -6.62 -7.80 7.70
N LEU A 552 -6.24 -8.12 6.47
CA LEU A 552 -7.03 -7.86 5.27
C LEU A 552 -8.29 -8.74 5.20
N ILE A 553 -8.14 -10.02 5.51
CA ILE A 553 -9.22 -11.00 5.36
C ILE A 553 -10.12 -11.12 6.60
N LEU A 554 -9.61 -10.75 7.77
CA LEU A 554 -10.39 -10.73 9.02
C LEU A 554 -11.26 -9.47 9.14
N ARG A 555 -11.20 -8.55 8.19
CA ARG A 555 -12.10 -7.40 8.14
C ARG A 555 -13.55 -7.89 8.13
N PRO A 556 -14.39 -7.54 9.17
CA PRO A 556 -15.74 -8.13 9.35
C PRO A 556 -16.64 -7.95 8.13
N GLN A 557 -16.47 -6.85 7.40
CA GLN A 557 -17.27 -6.54 6.20
C GLN A 557 -17.06 -7.56 5.07
N ARG A 558 -15.92 -8.29 5.06
CA ARG A 558 -15.66 -9.37 4.11
C ARG A 558 -16.32 -10.68 4.52
N GLY A 559 -16.52 -10.92 5.82
CA GLY A 559 -17.23 -12.08 6.32
C GLY A 559 -16.68 -13.40 5.82
N VAL A 560 -15.38 -13.61 5.95
CA VAL A 560 -14.69 -14.82 5.49
C VAL A 560 -15.07 -16.01 6.40
N ASP A 561 -15.42 -17.15 5.79
CA ASP A 561 -15.81 -18.38 6.47
C ASP A 561 -14.69 -19.40 6.54
N LEU A 562 -13.86 -19.46 5.50
CA LEU A 562 -12.77 -20.39 5.36
C LEU A 562 -11.52 -19.64 4.87
N ILE A 563 -10.42 -19.85 5.56
CA ILE A 563 -9.10 -19.32 5.21
C ILE A 563 -8.19 -20.49 4.85
N ILE A 564 -7.65 -20.48 3.63
CA ILE A 564 -6.63 -21.43 3.18
C ILE A 564 -5.31 -20.65 3.20
N SER A 565 -4.54 -20.86 4.25
CA SER A 565 -3.34 -20.10 4.59
C SER A 565 -2.08 -20.90 4.21
N PHE A 566 -1.16 -20.26 3.50
CA PHE A 566 0.13 -20.82 3.13
C PHE A 566 1.24 -19.99 3.77
N ASP A 567 1.97 -20.62 4.67
CA ASP A 567 3.12 -20.01 5.34
C ASP A 567 4.43 -20.54 4.72
N PHE A 568 5.11 -19.63 4.02
CA PHE A 568 6.39 -19.89 3.36
C PHE A 568 7.59 -19.44 4.21
N SER A 569 7.36 -19.10 5.48
CA SER A 569 8.41 -18.73 6.40
C SER A 569 9.34 -19.92 6.59
N ALA A 570 10.65 -19.70 6.43
CA ALA A 570 11.63 -20.75 6.65
C ALA A 570 11.83 -20.96 8.15
N ARG A 571 12.12 -22.19 8.49
CA ARG A 571 12.44 -22.64 9.84
C ARG A 571 13.89 -23.09 9.90
N PRO A 572 14.56 -23.04 11.08
CA PRO A 572 15.93 -23.53 11.20
C PRO A 572 16.02 -25.05 11.04
N SER A 573 14.95 -25.80 11.31
CA SER A 573 14.89 -27.26 11.16
C SER A 573 13.46 -27.78 11.21
N ASP A 574 13.26 -29.04 10.88
CA ASP A 574 11.95 -29.73 11.00
C ASP A 574 11.53 -29.98 12.45
N SER A 575 12.43 -29.87 13.42
CA SER A 575 12.11 -29.92 14.84
C SER A 575 11.53 -28.61 15.40
N SER A 576 11.51 -27.54 14.61
CA SER A 576 10.95 -26.23 15.01
C SER A 576 9.46 -26.18 14.73
N PRO A 577 8.59 -25.83 15.71
CA PRO A 577 7.15 -25.69 15.49
C PRO A 577 6.81 -24.67 14.41
N PRO A 578 5.89 -24.95 13.48
CA PRO A 578 5.60 -24.08 12.33
C PRO A 578 4.47 -23.08 12.58
N PHE A 579 4.26 -22.62 13.80
CA PHE A 579 3.08 -21.82 14.16
C PHE A 579 3.39 -20.38 14.61
N LYS A 580 4.64 -19.94 14.56
CA LYS A 580 5.04 -18.58 15.01
C LYS A 580 4.12 -17.52 14.42
N GLU A 581 4.01 -17.46 13.11
CA GLU A 581 3.23 -16.44 12.40
C GLU A 581 1.72 -16.59 12.64
N LEU A 582 1.23 -17.82 12.72
CA LEU A 582 -0.19 -18.09 12.98
C LEU A 582 -0.60 -17.72 14.40
N LEU A 583 0.27 -17.92 15.40
CA LEU A 583 0.06 -17.49 16.78
C LEU A 583 0.04 -15.97 16.91
N LEU A 584 0.90 -15.27 16.15
CA LEU A 584 0.87 -13.82 16.07
C LEU A 584 -0.45 -13.32 15.43
N ALA A 585 -0.95 -14.01 14.41
CA ALA A 585 -2.25 -13.71 13.81
C ALA A 585 -3.42 -13.93 14.82
N GLU A 586 -3.40 -15.01 15.60
CA GLU A 586 -4.38 -15.25 16.68
C GLU A 586 -4.32 -14.14 17.71
N LYS A 587 -3.10 -13.76 18.16
CA LYS A 587 -2.89 -12.68 19.11
C LYS A 587 -3.44 -11.36 18.56
N TRP A 588 -3.10 -11.01 17.32
CA TRP A 588 -3.61 -9.81 16.65
C TRP A 588 -5.14 -9.80 16.55
N ALA A 589 -5.75 -10.92 16.15
CA ALA A 589 -7.20 -11.05 16.06
C ALA A 589 -7.87 -10.85 17.43
N ARG A 590 -7.35 -11.48 18.50
CA ARG A 590 -7.84 -11.34 19.87
C ARG A 590 -7.78 -9.89 20.36
N MET A 591 -6.64 -9.21 20.10
CA MET A 591 -6.46 -7.80 20.48
C MET A 591 -7.46 -6.89 19.77
N ASN A 592 -7.80 -7.20 18.52
CA ASN A 592 -8.82 -6.48 17.75
C ASN A 592 -10.25 -7.02 17.99
N LYS A 593 -10.44 -7.94 18.94
CA LYS A 593 -11.73 -8.59 19.28
C LYS A 593 -12.41 -9.24 18.07
N LEU A 594 -11.60 -9.80 17.18
CA LEU A 594 -12.07 -10.52 16.00
C LEU A 594 -12.17 -12.01 16.30
N PRO A 595 -13.19 -12.70 15.75
CA PRO A 595 -13.30 -14.13 15.89
C PRO A 595 -12.18 -14.84 15.14
N PHE A 596 -11.43 -15.67 15.85
CA PHE A 596 -10.33 -16.48 15.31
C PHE A 596 -10.31 -17.83 16.01
N PRO A 597 -10.03 -18.96 15.33
CA PRO A 597 -9.93 -20.23 15.97
C PRO A 597 -8.74 -20.26 16.93
N LYS A 598 -8.89 -20.98 18.04
CA LYS A 598 -7.77 -21.17 18.97
C LYS A 598 -6.71 -22.05 18.31
N ILE A 599 -5.49 -21.56 18.30
CA ILE A 599 -4.34 -22.30 17.79
C ILE A 599 -3.72 -23.08 18.97
N ASP A 600 -3.66 -24.42 18.85
CA ASP A 600 -2.99 -25.27 19.83
C ASP A 600 -1.59 -25.67 19.30
N PRO A 601 -0.52 -25.02 19.76
CA PRO A 601 0.82 -25.36 19.28
C PRO A 601 1.28 -26.77 19.70
N LYS A 602 0.66 -27.35 20.74
CA LYS A 602 0.98 -28.70 21.22
C LYS A 602 0.55 -29.81 20.24
N VAL A 603 -0.16 -29.46 19.18
CA VAL A 603 -0.44 -30.39 18.07
C VAL A 603 0.86 -30.88 17.44
N PHE A 604 1.86 -30.03 17.36
CA PHE A 604 3.19 -30.37 16.85
C PHE A 604 3.88 -31.42 17.74
N ASP A 605 3.83 -31.26 19.05
CA ASP A 605 4.44 -32.21 19.99
C ASP A 605 3.77 -33.59 19.95
N ARG A 606 2.45 -33.63 19.68
CA ARG A 606 1.68 -34.86 19.65
C ARG A 606 1.75 -35.61 18.32
N GLU A 607 1.80 -34.87 17.21
CA GLU A 607 1.57 -35.42 15.86
C GLU A 607 2.78 -35.25 14.94
N GLY A 608 3.82 -34.55 15.39
CA GLY A 608 4.98 -34.19 14.60
C GLY A 608 4.71 -33.11 13.53
N LEU A 609 5.69 -32.90 12.68
CA LEU A 609 5.57 -31.98 11.56
C LEU A 609 4.63 -32.52 10.49
N LYS A 610 3.68 -31.70 10.05
CA LYS A 610 2.77 -31.97 8.94
C LYS A 610 2.85 -30.87 7.89
N GLU A 611 2.47 -31.19 6.67
CA GLU A 611 2.36 -30.22 5.58
C GLU A 611 1.13 -29.31 5.71
N CYS A 612 0.09 -29.79 6.42
CA CYS A 612 -1.20 -29.11 6.54
C CYS A 612 -1.83 -29.35 7.91
N TYR A 613 -2.37 -28.30 8.49
CA TYR A 613 -3.10 -28.31 9.77
C TYR A 613 -4.47 -27.65 9.62
N VAL A 614 -5.47 -28.10 10.37
CA VAL A 614 -6.83 -27.55 10.33
C VAL A 614 -7.24 -27.11 11.73
N PHE A 615 -7.55 -25.81 11.85
CA PHE A 615 -8.05 -25.19 13.08
C PHE A 615 -9.51 -24.79 12.89
N LYS A 616 -10.39 -25.46 13.61
CA LYS A 616 -11.85 -25.23 13.53
C LYS A 616 -12.33 -24.32 14.66
N PRO A 617 -13.37 -23.50 14.41
CA PRO A 617 -14.01 -22.71 15.46
C PRO A 617 -14.69 -23.60 16.51
N ARG A 618 -14.91 -23.04 17.71
CA ARG A 618 -15.78 -23.68 18.70
C ARG A 618 -17.23 -23.61 18.22
N LYS A 619 -18.06 -24.56 18.66
CA LYS A 619 -19.47 -24.62 18.23
C LYS A 619 -20.28 -23.36 18.57
N GLU A 620 -19.86 -22.64 19.59
CA GLU A 620 -20.50 -21.41 20.07
C GLU A 620 -20.12 -20.20 19.18
N ASP A 621 -18.96 -20.23 18.54
CA ASP A 621 -18.39 -19.11 17.77
C ASP A 621 -18.87 -19.11 16.31
N LYS A 622 -20.14 -18.76 16.11
CA LYS A 622 -20.80 -18.82 14.80
C LYS A 622 -20.19 -17.94 13.71
N CYS A 623 -19.41 -16.93 14.06
CA CYS A 623 -18.77 -16.01 13.12
C CYS A 623 -17.28 -16.29 12.89
N CYS A 624 -16.69 -17.23 13.61
CA CYS A 624 -15.29 -17.58 13.51
C CYS A 624 -15.00 -18.38 12.24
N PRO A 625 -13.96 -18.03 11.44
CA PRO A 625 -13.58 -18.79 10.26
C PRO A 625 -12.89 -20.11 10.64
N THR A 626 -12.98 -21.10 9.75
CA THR A 626 -12.06 -22.24 9.77
C THR A 626 -10.73 -21.83 9.11
N VAL A 627 -9.61 -22.25 9.66
CA VAL A 627 -8.27 -22.02 9.11
C VAL A 627 -7.64 -23.36 8.71
N ILE A 628 -7.32 -23.51 7.43
CA ILE A 628 -6.44 -24.54 6.93
C ILE A 628 -5.08 -23.89 6.77
N HIS A 629 -4.06 -24.41 7.44
CA HIS A 629 -2.72 -23.83 7.46
C HIS A 629 -1.70 -24.79 6.89
N PHE A 630 -1.19 -24.43 5.72
CA PHE A 630 -0.09 -25.12 5.06
C PHE A 630 1.24 -24.50 5.49
N VAL A 631 2.23 -25.33 5.73
CA VAL A 631 3.57 -24.93 6.09
C VAL A 631 4.58 -25.35 5.05
N LEU A 632 5.68 -24.63 4.95
CA LEU A 632 6.78 -25.01 4.07
C LEU A 632 7.55 -26.17 4.72
N ALA A 633 7.26 -27.39 4.25
CA ALA A 633 7.87 -28.62 4.72
C ALA A 633 8.01 -29.60 3.55
N ASN A 634 9.15 -30.28 3.48
CA ASN A 634 9.42 -31.35 2.51
C ASN A 634 9.35 -32.72 3.22
N ILE A 635 8.17 -33.32 3.25
CA ILE A 635 7.93 -34.61 3.93
C ILE A 635 7.62 -35.68 2.87
N ASN A 636 6.37 -35.74 2.42
CA ASN A 636 5.92 -36.74 1.48
C ASN A 636 6.49 -36.53 0.07
N PHE A 637 6.84 -35.32 -0.32
CA PHE A 637 7.41 -35.04 -1.63
C PHE A 637 8.78 -35.73 -1.85
N ARG A 638 9.51 -36.08 -0.78
CA ARG A 638 10.75 -36.84 -0.87
C ARG A 638 10.50 -38.24 -1.47
N GLU A 639 9.36 -38.86 -1.15
CA GLU A 639 9.02 -40.22 -1.53
C GLU A 639 8.07 -40.28 -2.75
N PHE A 640 7.25 -39.25 -2.96
CA PHE A 640 6.23 -39.21 -4.01
C PHE A 640 6.45 -38.08 -4.99
N LYS A 641 6.26 -38.33 -6.29
CA LYS A 641 6.31 -37.31 -7.35
C LYS A 641 4.95 -36.67 -7.65
N ALA A 642 3.86 -37.35 -7.32
CA ALA A 642 2.49 -36.86 -7.31
C ALA A 642 1.72 -37.59 -6.21
N PRO A 643 0.57 -37.09 -5.73
CA PRO A 643 -0.21 -37.78 -4.72
C PRO A 643 -0.47 -39.25 -5.08
N GLY A 644 0.00 -40.17 -4.22
CA GLY A 644 -0.11 -41.63 -4.44
C GLY A 644 0.81 -42.22 -5.49
N VAL A 645 1.70 -41.47 -6.12
CA VAL A 645 2.64 -41.95 -7.15
C VAL A 645 4.07 -41.87 -6.58
N PRO A 646 4.68 -43.03 -6.20
CA PRO A 646 6.01 -43.05 -5.61
C PRO A 646 7.11 -42.67 -6.61
N ARG A 647 8.23 -42.20 -6.10
CA ARG A 647 9.48 -41.98 -6.85
C ARG A 647 10.21 -43.32 -6.99
N GLU A 648 10.43 -43.77 -8.22
CA GLU A 648 11.00 -45.07 -8.48
C GLU A 648 12.50 -45.02 -8.76
N THR A 649 12.92 -44.04 -9.57
CA THR A 649 14.33 -43.93 -10.01
C THR A 649 15.17 -43.10 -9.02
N ASP A 650 16.50 -43.37 -9.00
CA ASP A 650 17.42 -42.61 -8.16
C ASP A 650 17.41 -41.11 -8.50
N LYS A 651 17.25 -40.76 -9.78
CA LYS A 651 17.11 -39.34 -10.21
C LYS A 651 15.85 -38.69 -9.68
N GLU A 652 14.72 -39.39 -9.64
CA GLU A 652 13.48 -38.90 -9.06
C GLU A 652 13.63 -38.69 -7.55
N LYS A 653 14.29 -39.64 -6.86
CA LYS A 653 14.55 -39.52 -5.42
C LYS A 653 15.48 -38.35 -5.10
N GLU A 654 16.59 -38.22 -5.84
CA GLU A 654 17.52 -37.09 -5.73
C GLU A 654 16.81 -35.75 -6.00
N PHE A 655 15.87 -35.69 -6.94
CA PHE A 655 15.08 -34.50 -7.20
C PHE A 655 14.20 -34.11 -6.02
N GLY A 656 13.59 -35.07 -5.34
CA GLY A 656 12.71 -34.85 -4.19
C GLY A 656 13.45 -34.60 -2.88
N ASP A 657 14.71 -35.01 -2.78
CA ASP A 657 15.50 -34.91 -1.54
C ASP A 657 16.26 -33.60 -1.47
N PHE A 658 15.67 -32.61 -0.81
CA PHE A 658 16.28 -31.31 -0.54
C PHE A 658 15.67 -30.64 0.70
N ASP A 659 16.44 -29.78 1.33
CA ASP A 659 16.05 -29.03 2.51
C ASP A 659 15.53 -27.63 2.13
N VAL A 660 14.60 -27.11 2.93
CA VAL A 660 13.92 -25.81 2.74
C VAL A 660 14.19 -24.86 3.91
N PHE A 661 15.28 -25.13 4.67
CA PHE A 661 15.62 -24.32 5.84
C PHE A 661 16.26 -22.99 5.46
N ASP A 662 16.20 -22.03 6.39
CA ASP A 662 16.80 -20.71 6.23
C ASP A 662 18.29 -20.77 6.54
N ASP A 663 19.04 -21.33 5.59
CA ASP A 663 20.51 -21.36 5.62
C ASP A 663 21.00 -20.32 4.59
N PRO A 664 21.92 -19.41 4.97
CA PRO A 664 22.49 -18.42 4.05
C PRO A 664 23.11 -19.00 2.77
N GLU A 665 23.60 -20.23 2.82
CA GLU A 665 24.18 -20.92 1.67
C GLU A 665 23.14 -21.72 0.86
N SER A 666 21.93 -21.86 1.38
CA SER A 666 20.83 -22.56 0.70
C SER A 666 20.31 -21.75 -0.49
N PRO A 667 19.98 -22.40 -1.63
CA PRO A 667 19.31 -21.73 -2.73
C PRO A 667 17.93 -21.17 -2.32
N TYR A 668 17.36 -21.63 -1.20
CA TYR A 668 16.07 -21.22 -0.66
C TYR A 668 16.18 -20.20 0.47
N SER A 669 17.38 -19.66 0.73
CA SER A 669 17.56 -18.56 1.67
C SER A 669 16.61 -17.41 1.34
N THR A 670 16.08 -16.77 2.38
CA THR A 670 15.23 -15.56 2.27
C THR A 670 15.90 -14.47 1.42
N PHE A 671 17.23 -14.46 1.39
CA PHE A 671 18.05 -13.43 0.74
C PHE A 671 18.52 -13.78 -0.67
N ASN A 672 18.10 -14.92 -1.20
CA ASN A 672 18.47 -15.30 -2.55
C ASN A 672 17.48 -14.70 -3.58
N PHE A 673 18.00 -13.86 -4.47
CA PHE A 673 17.25 -13.24 -5.58
C PHE A 673 17.53 -13.88 -6.94
N GLN A 674 18.25 -14.99 -6.97
CA GLN A 674 18.53 -15.73 -8.19
C GLN A 674 18.27 -17.21 -7.97
N TYR A 675 17.36 -17.78 -8.74
CA TYR A 675 17.02 -19.19 -8.68
C TYR A 675 17.50 -19.88 -9.94
N SER A 676 18.21 -21.00 -9.80
CA SER A 676 18.41 -21.91 -10.92
C SER A 676 17.07 -22.52 -11.33
N ASN A 677 16.96 -22.96 -12.57
CA ASN A 677 15.74 -23.67 -13.03
C ASN A 677 15.41 -24.86 -12.13
N GLN A 678 16.43 -25.61 -11.67
CA GLN A 678 16.23 -26.76 -10.79
C GLN A 678 15.70 -26.32 -9.41
N ALA A 679 16.30 -25.30 -8.80
CA ALA A 679 15.86 -24.80 -7.50
C ALA A 679 14.42 -24.25 -7.58
N PHE A 680 14.11 -23.52 -8.65
CA PHE A 680 12.73 -23.04 -8.89
C PHE A 680 11.76 -24.23 -8.99
N THR A 681 12.05 -25.18 -9.87
CA THR A 681 11.16 -26.31 -10.12
C THR A 681 10.95 -27.16 -8.87
N ARG A 682 12.02 -27.47 -8.13
CA ARG A 682 11.92 -28.23 -6.86
C ARG A 682 10.97 -27.56 -5.87
N LEU A 683 11.13 -26.28 -5.63
CA LEU A 683 10.33 -25.55 -4.65
C LEU A 683 8.88 -25.32 -5.12
N HIS A 684 8.69 -25.02 -6.40
CA HIS A 684 7.39 -24.93 -7.05
C HIS A 684 6.62 -26.26 -6.96
N ASP A 685 7.25 -27.36 -7.39
CA ASP A 685 6.63 -28.68 -7.43
C ASP A 685 6.36 -29.22 -6.02
N LEU A 686 7.22 -28.91 -5.03
CA LEU A 686 6.96 -29.22 -3.62
C LEU A 686 5.65 -28.61 -3.13
N MET A 687 5.44 -27.32 -3.38
CA MET A 687 4.22 -26.67 -2.87
C MET A 687 2.98 -27.01 -3.70
N GLU A 688 3.15 -27.29 -4.99
CA GLU A 688 2.09 -27.89 -5.81
C GLU A 688 1.68 -29.25 -5.24
N PHE A 689 2.66 -30.13 -4.98
CA PHE A 689 2.42 -31.46 -4.40
C PHE A 689 1.74 -31.37 -3.03
N ASN A 690 2.27 -30.58 -2.10
CA ASN A 690 1.70 -30.44 -0.75
C ASN A 690 0.24 -29.96 -0.80
N THR A 691 -0.08 -29.08 -1.73
CA THR A 691 -1.45 -28.58 -1.93
C THR A 691 -2.36 -29.68 -2.48
N LEU A 692 -1.93 -30.38 -3.53
CA LEU A 692 -2.71 -31.47 -4.15
C LEU A 692 -2.87 -32.68 -3.23
N ASN A 693 -1.84 -33.00 -2.44
CA ASN A 693 -1.86 -34.12 -1.48
C ASN A 693 -2.89 -33.89 -0.36
N ASN A 694 -3.25 -32.63 -0.08
CA ASN A 694 -4.24 -32.26 0.93
C ASN A 694 -5.54 -31.68 0.35
N ILE A 695 -5.85 -31.97 -0.93
CA ILE A 695 -7.02 -31.39 -1.61
C ILE A 695 -8.35 -31.85 -0.98
N GLU A 696 -8.41 -33.07 -0.46
CA GLU A 696 -9.61 -33.59 0.20
C GLU A 696 -9.87 -32.85 1.52
N VAL A 697 -8.83 -32.45 2.26
CA VAL A 697 -8.95 -31.60 3.47
C VAL A 697 -9.60 -30.27 3.12
N ILE A 698 -9.23 -29.67 1.98
CA ILE A 698 -9.83 -28.42 1.50
C ILE A 698 -11.31 -28.65 1.14
N LYS A 699 -11.62 -29.71 0.41
CA LYS A 699 -13.01 -30.05 0.04
C LYS A 699 -13.91 -30.26 1.26
N ASP A 700 -13.41 -31.00 2.26
CA ASP A 700 -14.14 -31.23 3.52
C ASP A 700 -14.41 -29.92 4.26
N ALA A 701 -13.45 -29.03 4.35
CA ALA A 701 -13.63 -27.72 4.97
C ALA A 701 -14.61 -26.81 4.20
N ILE A 702 -14.67 -26.93 2.88
CA ILE A 702 -15.68 -26.23 2.06
C ILE A 702 -17.07 -26.77 2.39
N MET A 703 -17.25 -28.08 2.47
CA MET A 703 -18.53 -28.71 2.84
C MET A 703 -18.98 -28.34 4.24
N ASP A 704 -18.05 -28.32 5.20
CA ASP A 704 -18.32 -27.86 6.57
C ASP A 704 -18.78 -26.40 6.57
N SER A 705 -18.14 -25.53 5.80
CA SER A 705 -18.49 -24.11 5.70
C SER A 705 -19.87 -23.87 5.07
N ILE A 706 -20.26 -24.68 4.08
CA ILE A 706 -21.60 -24.66 3.50
C ILE A 706 -22.64 -25.07 4.56
N SER A 707 -22.37 -26.14 5.32
CA SER A 707 -23.25 -26.62 6.40
C SER A 707 -23.42 -25.58 7.50
N GLN A 708 -22.32 -24.92 7.91
CA GLN A 708 -22.37 -23.82 8.90
C GLN A 708 -23.19 -22.63 8.41
N ARG A 709 -23.09 -22.26 7.13
CA ARG A 709 -23.91 -21.19 6.55
C ARG A 709 -25.38 -21.57 6.44
N ARG A 710 -25.67 -22.82 6.17
CA ARG A 710 -27.05 -23.35 6.15
C ARG A 710 -27.71 -23.28 7.53
N GLU A 711 -26.96 -23.63 8.58
CA GLU A 711 -27.42 -23.56 9.97
C GLU A 711 -27.53 -22.10 10.47
N ASN A 712 -26.72 -21.20 9.95
CA ASN A 712 -26.64 -19.79 10.36
C ASN A 712 -26.70 -18.83 9.16
N PRO A 713 -27.87 -18.71 8.49
CA PRO A 713 -28.00 -17.91 7.26
C PRO A 713 -27.82 -16.40 7.49
N SER A 714 -27.93 -15.93 8.74
CA SER A 714 -27.71 -14.52 9.13
C SER A 714 -26.25 -14.21 9.49
N ARG A 715 -25.35 -15.20 9.45
CA ARG A 715 -23.93 -14.99 9.71
C ARG A 715 -23.40 -13.89 8.79
N CYS A 716 -22.91 -12.81 9.34
CA CYS A 716 -22.29 -11.66 8.67
C CYS A 716 -23.20 -10.68 7.90
N SER A 717 -24.46 -10.98 7.60
CA SER A 717 -25.29 -10.07 6.78
C SER A 717 -26.09 -9.04 7.59
N VAL A 718 -26.49 -9.38 8.82
CA VAL A 718 -27.36 -8.52 9.62
C VAL A 718 -26.62 -7.38 10.31
N SER A 719 -25.40 -7.61 10.79
CA SER A 719 -24.61 -6.56 11.44
C SER A 719 -24.15 -5.46 10.47
N ILE A 720 -23.88 -5.82 9.21
CA ILE A 720 -23.45 -4.86 8.17
C ILE A 720 -24.62 -3.98 7.74
N SER A 721 -25.80 -4.56 7.52
CA SER A 721 -26.98 -3.79 7.09
C SER A 721 -27.56 -2.90 8.20
N LEU A 722 -27.48 -3.31 9.46
CA LEU A 722 -27.89 -2.46 10.60
C LEU A 722 -26.96 -1.26 10.78
N ASN A 723 -25.66 -1.47 10.66
CA ASN A 723 -24.68 -0.38 10.71
C ASN A 723 -24.80 0.57 9.52
N GLU A 724 -25.05 0.06 8.31
CA GLU A 724 -25.34 0.91 7.14
C GLU A 724 -26.64 1.70 7.34
N ILE A 725 -27.67 1.11 7.92
CA ILE A 725 -28.94 1.77 8.21
C ILE A 725 -28.76 2.82 9.31
N GLU A 726 -28.00 2.53 10.36
CA GLU A 726 -27.71 3.50 11.43
C GLU A 726 -26.84 4.64 10.93
N ASN A 727 -25.81 4.37 10.13
CA ASN A 727 -24.99 5.41 9.49
C ASN A 727 -25.78 6.26 8.49
N LYS A 728 -26.67 5.66 7.68
CA LYS A 728 -27.56 6.40 6.79
C LYS A 728 -28.62 7.22 7.56
N LYS A 729 -29.11 6.74 8.67
CA LYS A 729 -30.02 7.49 9.55
C LYS A 729 -29.29 8.64 10.25
N PHE A 730 -28.04 8.44 10.65
CA PHE A 730 -27.20 9.46 11.25
C PHE A 730 -26.83 10.57 10.26
N LEU A 731 -26.42 10.21 9.05
CA LEU A 731 -26.16 11.14 7.94
C LEU A 731 -27.45 11.93 7.57
N LYS A 732 -28.60 11.28 7.50
CA LYS A 732 -29.85 11.97 7.23
C LYS A 732 -30.28 12.92 8.37
N ARG A 733 -30.01 12.58 9.66
CA ARG A 733 -30.29 13.47 10.78
C ARG A 733 -29.37 14.71 10.78
N ASN A 734 -28.12 14.54 10.45
CA ASN A 734 -27.16 15.68 10.39
C ASN A 734 -27.42 16.60 9.18
N ILE A 735 -27.85 16.04 8.03
CA ILE A 735 -28.25 16.83 6.87
C ILE A 735 -29.59 17.56 7.13
N SER A 736 -30.49 16.97 7.93
CA SER A 736 -31.77 17.63 8.27
C SER A 736 -31.65 18.66 9.41
N SER A 737 -30.59 18.59 10.23
CA SER A 737 -30.33 19.59 11.26
C SER A 737 -29.49 20.79 10.78
N ALA A 738 -28.85 20.66 9.62
CA ALA A 738 -28.24 21.78 8.91
C ALA A 738 -29.30 22.51 8.07
N LYS A 739 -30.34 23.02 8.71
CA LYS A 739 -31.18 24.05 8.09
C LYS A 739 -30.34 25.33 8.04
N LEU A 740 -29.96 25.68 6.81
CA LEU A 740 -29.42 26.99 6.49
C LEU A 740 -30.34 28.07 7.07
N PRO A 741 -29.82 29.04 7.79
CA PRO A 741 -30.58 30.27 8.01
C PRO A 741 -30.74 30.96 6.66
N ILE A 742 -31.98 31.22 6.31
CA ILE A 742 -32.41 32.05 5.19
C ILE A 742 -31.83 33.45 5.31
#